data_4861617c8aa7ea0594926c6f98ee2416
#
_entry.id   4861617c8aa7ea0594926c6f98ee2416
#
_cell.length_a   1.000
_cell.length_b   1.000
_cell.length_c   1.000
_cell.angle_alpha   90.00
_cell.angle_beta   90.00
_cell.angle_gamma   90.00
#
_symmetry.space_group_name_H-M   'P 1'
#
loop_
_entity.id
_entity.type
_entity.pdbx_description
1 polymer ?
#
loop_
_entity_poly.entity_id
_entity_poly.type
_entity_poly.pdbx_seq_one_letter_code
_entity_poly.pdbx_strand_id
1 'polypeptide(L)'
;MARNTPLERVRNIGIAAHIDAGKTTTTERILFYSGVVHKIGEVHDGNAVTDWMDQEKERGITITAAAISTTWRDHQINIIDTPGHVDFTIEVERSMRVLDGVVAVFCSVGGVQPQSETVWRQADRYQVPRIAFVNKMDRTGANFFKVYGQVKDQLRAKAVPLQIPIGAEDDFRGVVDLVEMKAHLYTNDLGTDIKVIDIPNEVLEVAEEYRTILVEAVSETSDELMERYLEGEEISSEELMAAVRHATITDKMVPMFCGSAFKNKGVQLLLDAVVDYLPSPPEVPAIEGILPDGETGVRPASDDEPASALAFKIMADPYGRLTFIRVYSGVLKKGSYVYNATKDKKERISRLIILKADERIEVDEMRAGDLGAALGFKDTFTGDTICDPDKPILLESLYIPEPVISVAVEPKTKQDMEKLSKALQSLSEEDPTFRVSIDPETNQTVIAGMGELHLDILVNRMLREFKVEANIGAPQVAYRETVLKPAKAEGKFIRQSGGKGQFGHVVIELEPAEEGSGFEFVSKIVGGSIPKEFIGPAEQGMKEACESGILAGYPLIDVKVTLLDGSYHDVDSSEMAFKIAGSMAVKEAVMNASPVLLEPMMKVEVEAPEDFLGDVMGDLNSRRGHIEGMGTEDGVTKVASKVPLAEMFGYATDIRSKTQGRGSFSMEFSQYEEVPRNVAEAIIARNKGNA
;
A
#
# COMPACT_ATOMS: atom_id res chain seq x y z
N MET A 1 -16.01 -15.29 28.82
CA MET A 1 -15.70 -16.74 28.68
C MET A 1 -14.20 -16.90 28.50
N ALA A 2 -13.63 -18.10 28.75
CA ALA A 2 -12.22 -18.31 28.43
C ALA A 2 -11.99 -18.23 26.92
N ARG A 3 -10.82 -17.76 26.50
CA ARG A 3 -10.40 -17.71 25.08
C ARG A 3 -10.33 -19.13 24.49
N ASN A 4 -10.83 -19.34 23.29
CA ASN A 4 -10.81 -20.66 22.65
C ASN A 4 -9.39 -21.05 22.22
N THR A 5 -8.61 -20.10 21.71
CA THR A 5 -7.22 -20.29 21.29
C THR A 5 -6.34 -19.35 22.10
N PRO A 6 -5.29 -19.82 22.78
CA PRO A 6 -4.33 -18.96 23.48
C PRO A 6 -3.73 -17.91 22.52
N LEU A 7 -3.43 -16.72 23.05
CA LEU A 7 -2.96 -15.60 22.21
C LEU A 7 -1.61 -15.92 21.53
N GLU A 8 -0.77 -16.69 22.18
CA GLU A 8 0.53 -17.18 21.68
C GLU A 8 0.36 -18.12 20.47
N ARG A 9 -0.83 -18.69 20.30
CA ARG A 9 -1.19 -19.56 19.17
C ARG A 9 -1.96 -18.86 18.06
N VAL A 10 -2.00 -17.53 18.07
CA VAL A 10 -2.59 -16.74 17.00
C VAL A 10 -1.48 -16.28 16.03
N ARG A 11 -1.76 -16.32 14.74
CA ARG A 11 -0.89 -15.77 13.70
C ARG A 11 -1.73 -14.89 12.78
N ASN A 12 -1.39 -13.61 12.70
CA ASN A 12 -2.02 -12.67 11.78
C ASN A 12 -1.05 -12.39 10.65
N ILE A 13 -1.27 -13.01 9.52
CA ILE A 13 -0.32 -12.98 8.41
C ILE A 13 -0.92 -12.36 7.16
N GLY A 14 -0.06 -11.69 6.38
CA GLY A 14 -0.35 -11.29 5.02
C GLY A 14 0.34 -12.18 4.02
N ILE A 15 -0.30 -12.44 2.89
CA ILE A 15 0.35 -13.03 1.73
C ILE A 15 0.55 -11.93 0.71
N ALA A 16 1.81 -11.58 0.46
CA ALA A 16 2.21 -10.50 -0.40
C ALA A 16 3.06 -11.00 -1.56
N ALA A 17 2.80 -10.50 -2.75
CA ALA A 17 3.50 -10.92 -3.96
C ALA A 17 3.31 -9.90 -5.08
N HIS A 18 4.19 -9.93 -6.08
CA HIS A 18 3.90 -9.25 -7.34
C HIS A 18 2.81 -10.01 -8.13
N ILE A 19 2.32 -9.37 -9.19
CA ILE A 19 1.33 -9.97 -10.10
C ILE A 19 1.89 -11.28 -10.65
N ASP A 20 1.05 -12.29 -10.74
CA ASP A 20 1.39 -13.62 -11.25
C ASP A 20 2.47 -14.41 -10.49
N ALA A 21 2.90 -14.01 -9.29
CA ALA A 21 3.78 -14.86 -8.48
C ALA A 21 3.07 -16.10 -7.91
N GLY A 22 1.75 -16.15 -8.02
CA GLY A 22 0.90 -17.24 -7.52
C GLY A 22 0.41 -17.06 -6.10
N LYS A 23 0.20 -15.80 -5.70
CA LYS A 23 -0.35 -15.41 -4.39
C LYS A 23 -1.68 -16.11 -4.10
N THR A 24 -2.71 -15.84 -4.90
CA THR A 24 -4.05 -16.44 -4.75
C THR A 24 -4.01 -17.95 -4.78
N THR A 25 -3.21 -18.57 -5.68
CA THR A 25 -3.02 -20.01 -5.71
C THR A 25 -2.42 -20.53 -4.40
N THR A 26 -1.45 -19.83 -3.81
CA THR A 26 -0.85 -20.21 -2.52
C THR A 26 -1.89 -20.11 -1.40
N THR A 27 -2.67 -19.04 -1.36
CA THR A 27 -3.76 -18.84 -0.38
C THR A 27 -4.80 -19.96 -0.50
N GLU A 28 -5.25 -20.28 -1.69
CA GLU A 28 -6.22 -21.37 -1.94
C GLU A 28 -5.70 -22.74 -1.47
N ARG A 29 -4.41 -23.03 -1.67
CA ARG A 29 -3.79 -24.27 -1.16
C ARG A 29 -3.70 -24.29 0.36
N ILE A 30 -3.39 -23.15 0.99
CA ILE A 30 -3.42 -23.02 2.44
C ILE A 30 -4.82 -23.33 2.99
N LEU A 31 -5.87 -22.78 2.38
CA LEU A 31 -7.26 -23.02 2.78
C LEU A 31 -7.68 -24.47 2.57
N PHE A 32 -7.21 -25.10 1.51
CA PHE A 32 -7.46 -26.52 1.24
C PHE A 32 -6.80 -27.44 2.27
N TYR A 33 -5.51 -27.27 2.54
CA TYR A 33 -4.81 -28.11 3.51
C TYR A 33 -5.24 -27.90 4.94
N SER A 34 -5.69 -26.70 5.29
CA SER A 34 -6.26 -26.41 6.61
C SER A 34 -7.73 -26.84 6.76
N GLY A 35 -8.32 -27.45 5.70
CA GLY A 35 -9.67 -28.03 5.74
C GLY A 35 -10.81 -27.00 5.73
N VAL A 36 -10.52 -25.75 5.39
CA VAL A 36 -11.53 -24.69 5.27
C VAL A 36 -12.33 -24.87 3.99
N VAL A 37 -11.67 -25.26 2.91
CA VAL A 37 -12.31 -25.60 1.63
C VAL A 37 -12.12 -27.07 1.29
N HIS A 38 -13.14 -27.70 0.72
CA HIS A 38 -13.10 -29.13 0.37
C HIS A 38 -12.62 -29.40 -1.06
N LYS A 39 -12.54 -28.35 -1.89
CA LYS A 39 -12.05 -28.44 -3.27
C LYS A 39 -11.00 -27.38 -3.49
N ILE A 40 -10.00 -27.72 -4.28
CA ILE A 40 -8.97 -26.78 -4.69
C ILE A 40 -9.60 -25.78 -5.66
N GLY A 41 -9.57 -24.48 -5.30
CA GLY A 41 -9.93 -23.37 -6.19
C GLY A 41 -8.78 -23.09 -7.17
N GLU A 42 -9.13 -22.81 -8.42
CA GLU A 42 -8.20 -22.38 -9.46
C GLU A 42 -8.57 -20.98 -9.94
N VAL A 43 -7.59 -20.08 -9.97
CA VAL A 43 -7.80 -18.69 -10.40
C VAL A 43 -8.31 -18.62 -11.84
N HIS A 44 -7.75 -19.46 -12.72
CA HIS A 44 -8.14 -19.50 -14.13
C HIS A 44 -9.58 -19.98 -14.37
N ASP A 45 -10.12 -20.75 -13.44
CA ASP A 45 -11.50 -21.22 -13.51
C ASP A 45 -12.50 -20.28 -12.82
N GLY A 46 -12.01 -19.19 -12.20
CA GLY A 46 -12.82 -18.22 -11.46
C GLY A 46 -13.46 -18.78 -10.19
N ASN A 47 -12.91 -19.85 -9.63
CA ASN A 47 -13.45 -20.58 -8.48
C ASN A 47 -12.68 -20.30 -7.18
N ALA A 48 -11.74 -19.34 -7.18
CA ALA A 48 -11.00 -18.96 -5.99
C ALA A 48 -11.94 -18.33 -4.95
N VAL A 49 -11.82 -18.75 -3.70
CA VAL A 49 -12.66 -18.26 -2.58
C VAL A 49 -12.24 -16.85 -2.17
N THR A 50 -10.95 -16.54 -2.29
CA THR A 50 -10.41 -15.22 -1.94
C THR A 50 -10.79 -14.13 -2.91
N ASP A 51 -10.98 -14.45 -4.19
CA ASP A 51 -11.41 -13.52 -5.24
C ASP A 51 -12.95 -13.54 -5.32
N TRP A 52 -13.62 -12.81 -4.44
CA TRP A 52 -15.09 -12.84 -4.31
C TRP A 52 -15.80 -11.89 -5.29
N MET A 53 -15.12 -10.84 -5.77
CA MET A 53 -15.69 -9.90 -6.72
C MET A 53 -15.72 -10.49 -8.13
N ASP A 54 -16.81 -10.22 -8.89
CA ASP A 54 -16.91 -10.63 -10.30
C ASP A 54 -15.73 -10.09 -11.12
N GLN A 55 -15.26 -8.88 -10.85
CA GLN A 55 -14.16 -8.26 -11.55
C GLN A 55 -12.80 -8.92 -11.23
N GLU A 56 -12.61 -9.43 -10.02
CA GLU A 56 -11.42 -10.22 -9.65
C GLU A 56 -11.38 -11.52 -10.46
N LYS A 57 -12.52 -12.22 -10.53
CA LYS A 57 -12.66 -13.47 -11.30
C LYS A 57 -12.48 -13.27 -12.80
N GLU A 58 -13.10 -12.20 -13.36
CA GLU A 58 -12.98 -11.86 -14.78
C GLU A 58 -11.56 -11.48 -15.20
N ARG A 59 -10.81 -10.80 -14.33
CA ARG A 59 -9.47 -10.28 -14.62
C ARG A 59 -8.35 -11.18 -14.13
N GLY A 60 -8.64 -12.13 -13.23
CA GLY A 60 -7.65 -13.00 -12.60
C GLY A 60 -6.68 -12.28 -11.66
N ILE A 61 -7.10 -11.16 -11.08
CA ILE A 61 -6.29 -10.36 -10.14
C ILE A 61 -7.08 -10.07 -8.87
N THR A 62 -6.42 -10.09 -7.72
CA THR A 62 -6.99 -9.62 -6.46
C THR A 62 -7.05 -8.10 -6.46
N ILE A 63 -8.22 -7.52 -6.22
CA ILE A 63 -8.48 -6.08 -6.17
C ILE A 63 -8.55 -5.61 -4.72
N THR A 64 -9.30 -6.35 -3.89
CA THR A 64 -9.53 -6.01 -2.50
C THR A 64 -8.94 -7.05 -1.57
N ALA A 65 -8.28 -6.62 -0.48
CA ALA A 65 -7.77 -7.53 0.52
C ALA A 65 -8.92 -8.34 1.15
N ALA A 66 -8.79 -9.67 1.17
CA ALA A 66 -9.71 -10.58 1.82
C ALA A 66 -9.10 -11.08 3.14
N ALA A 67 -9.85 -11.01 4.23
CA ALA A 67 -9.43 -11.53 5.52
C ALA A 67 -10.13 -12.87 5.80
N ILE A 68 -9.38 -13.92 6.03
CA ILE A 68 -9.89 -15.28 6.25
C ILE A 68 -9.19 -15.90 7.45
N SER A 69 -9.96 -16.58 8.30
CA SER A 69 -9.42 -17.33 9.45
C SER A 69 -9.40 -18.83 9.19
N THR A 70 -8.31 -19.48 9.55
CA THR A 70 -8.14 -20.93 9.46
C THR A 70 -7.40 -21.47 10.71
N THR A 71 -7.20 -22.79 10.77
CA THR A 71 -6.46 -23.44 11.86
C THR A 71 -5.41 -24.41 11.31
N TRP A 72 -4.22 -24.41 11.90
CA TRP A 72 -3.15 -25.36 11.59
C TRP A 72 -2.33 -25.70 12.83
N ARG A 73 -2.08 -26.97 13.11
CA ARG A 73 -1.31 -27.42 14.30
C ARG A 73 -1.78 -26.72 15.60
N ASP A 74 -3.08 -26.70 15.87
CA ASP A 74 -3.70 -26.00 17.00
C ASP A 74 -3.44 -24.49 17.09
N HIS A 75 -3.00 -23.87 16.02
CA HIS A 75 -2.86 -22.41 15.89
C HIS A 75 -4.01 -21.86 15.05
N GLN A 76 -4.50 -20.69 15.45
CA GLN A 76 -5.41 -19.88 14.64
C GLN A 76 -4.57 -19.02 13.71
N ILE A 77 -4.78 -19.16 12.42
CA ILE A 77 -4.09 -18.35 11.39
C ILE A 77 -5.14 -17.46 10.73
N ASN A 78 -4.99 -16.15 10.89
CA ASN A 78 -5.77 -15.16 10.20
C ASN A 78 -4.93 -14.68 9.01
N ILE A 79 -5.45 -14.83 7.81
CA ILE A 79 -4.75 -14.51 6.56
C ILE A 79 -5.42 -13.30 5.95
N ILE A 80 -4.62 -12.30 5.58
CA ILE A 80 -5.04 -11.21 4.72
C ILE A 80 -4.37 -11.41 3.36
N ASP A 81 -5.17 -11.71 2.35
CA ASP A 81 -4.72 -11.82 0.97
C ASP A 81 -4.67 -10.42 0.36
N THR A 82 -3.47 -9.88 0.11
CA THR A 82 -3.28 -8.49 -0.34
C THR A 82 -3.25 -8.41 -1.87
N PRO A 83 -3.75 -7.33 -2.50
CA PRO A 83 -3.55 -7.14 -3.94
C PRO A 83 -2.08 -7.09 -4.33
N GLY A 84 -1.79 -7.56 -5.54
CA GLY A 84 -0.43 -7.50 -6.11
C GLY A 84 -0.19 -6.30 -7.03
N HIS A 85 -1.23 -5.51 -7.37
CA HIS A 85 -1.13 -4.41 -8.33
C HIS A 85 -0.87 -3.07 -7.65
N VAL A 86 0.00 -2.25 -8.24
CA VAL A 86 0.39 -0.94 -7.68
C VAL A 86 -0.76 0.04 -7.53
N ASP A 87 -1.80 -0.04 -8.36
CA ASP A 87 -3.00 0.81 -8.25
C ASP A 87 -3.76 0.57 -6.95
N PHE A 88 -3.51 -0.55 -6.27
CA PHE A 88 -4.12 -0.93 -4.99
C PHE A 88 -3.15 -0.88 -3.82
N THR A 89 -2.13 -0.04 -3.91
CA THR A 89 -1.10 0.13 -2.86
C THR A 89 -1.71 0.42 -1.49
N ILE A 90 -2.82 1.15 -1.43
CA ILE A 90 -3.53 1.43 -0.18
C ILE A 90 -4.08 0.16 0.50
N GLU A 91 -4.53 -0.84 -0.26
CA GLU A 91 -4.98 -2.12 0.29
C GLU A 91 -3.83 -2.88 0.94
N VAL A 92 -2.64 -2.82 0.33
CA VAL A 92 -1.41 -3.40 0.89
C VAL A 92 -0.98 -2.64 2.14
N GLU A 93 -0.97 -1.30 2.09
CA GLU A 93 -0.60 -0.42 3.21
C GLU A 93 -1.49 -0.67 4.44
N ARG A 94 -2.82 -0.70 4.22
CA ARG A 94 -3.81 -1.02 5.27
C ARG A 94 -3.58 -2.40 5.88
N SER A 95 -3.27 -3.36 5.04
CA SER A 95 -3.03 -4.73 5.48
C SER A 95 -1.74 -4.83 6.30
N MET A 96 -0.64 -4.27 5.81
CA MET A 96 0.66 -4.30 6.52
C MET A 96 0.57 -3.71 7.93
N ARG A 97 -0.26 -2.69 8.13
CA ARG A 97 -0.45 -2.04 9.44
C ARG A 97 -1.07 -2.96 10.50
N VAL A 98 -1.84 -3.95 10.08
CA VAL A 98 -2.60 -4.82 10.99
C VAL A 98 -2.06 -6.25 11.07
N LEU A 99 -0.99 -6.54 10.34
CA LEU A 99 -0.34 -7.85 10.33
C LEU A 99 0.75 -7.95 11.39
N ASP A 100 0.94 -9.17 11.88
CA ASP A 100 2.06 -9.51 12.77
C ASP A 100 3.21 -10.18 11.98
N GLY A 101 2.94 -10.70 10.78
CA GLY A 101 3.94 -11.31 9.91
C GLY A 101 3.49 -11.36 8.44
N VAL A 102 4.44 -11.57 7.53
CA VAL A 102 4.18 -11.63 6.08
C VAL A 102 4.84 -12.84 5.45
N VAL A 103 4.12 -13.48 4.54
CA VAL A 103 4.65 -14.45 3.58
C VAL A 103 4.87 -13.71 2.25
N ALA A 104 6.12 -13.41 1.93
CA ALA A 104 6.51 -12.79 0.66
C ALA A 104 6.72 -13.87 -0.41
N VAL A 105 5.83 -13.92 -1.40
CA VAL A 105 5.86 -14.93 -2.46
C VAL A 105 6.58 -14.38 -3.69
N PHE A 106 7.63 -15.06 -4.12
CA PHE A 106 8.42 -14.75 -5.32
C PHE A 106 8.20 -15.80 -6.40
N CYS A 107 8.26 -15.40 -7.66
CA CYS A 107 8.27 -16.33 -8.77
C CYS A 107 9.68 -16.88 -9.00
N SER A 108 9.84 -18.20 -9.10
CA SER A 108 11.15 -18.84 -9.32
C SER A 108 11.81 -18.47 -10.65
N VAL A 109 11.03 -18.00 -11.63
CA VAL A 109 11.50 -17.54 -12.95
C VAL A 109 11.74 -16.03 -12.93
N GLY A 110 10.71 -15.24 -12.54
CA GLY A 110 10.75 -13.78 -12.54
C GLY A 110 11.60 -13.16 -11.43
N GLY A 111 11.73 -13.85 -10.29
CA GLY A 111 12.50 -13.37 -9.15
C GLY A 111 11.93 -12.12 -8.48
N VAL A 112 12.81 -11.20 -8.09
CA VAL A 112 12.44 -9.90 -7.54
C VAL A 112 12.03 -8.97 -8.67
N GLN A 113 10.87 -8.34 -8.52
CA GLN A 113 10.30 -7.38 -9.47
C GLN A 113 9.98 -6.06 -8.75
N PRO A 114 9.76 -4.94 -9.45
CA PRO A 114 9.53 -3.61 -8.84
C PRO A 114 8.39 -3.60 -7.81
N GLN A 115 7.33 -4.37 -8.07
CA GLN A 115 6.23 -4.51 -7.11
C GLN A 115 6.66 -5.26 -5.84
N SER A 116 7.55 -6.25 -5.97
CA SER A 116 8.12 -6.95 -4.81
C SER A 116 8.91 -5.97 -3.92
N GLU A 117 9.68 -5.06 -4.54
CA GLU A 117 10.43 -4.01 -3.81
C GLU A 117 9.49 -3.04 -3.08
N THR A 118 8.37 -2.64 -3.73
CA THR A 118 7.39 -1.74 -3.12
C THR A 118 6.75 -2.36 -1.88
N VAL A 119 6.26 -3.60 -2.01
CA VAL A 119 5.66 -4.35 -0.90
C VAL A 119 6.68 -4.62 0.20
N TRP A 120 7.93 -4.91 -0.17
CA TRP A 120 9.02 -5.11 0.77
C TRP A 120 9.31 -3.86 1.59
N ARG A 121 9.43 -2.69 0.94
CA ARG A 121 9.60 -1.39 1.62
C ARG A 121 8.44 -1.04 2.54
N GLN A 122 7.20 -1.41 2.19
CA GLN A 122 6.06 -1.25 3.08
C GLN A 122 6.20 -2.11 4.34
N ALA A 123 6.61 -3.38 4.19
CA ALA A 123 6.86 -4.25 5.32
C ALA A 123 8.02 -3.72 6.21
N ASP A 124 9.07 -3.13 5.62
CA ASP A 124 10.16 -2.46 6.36
C ASP A 124 9.63 -1.25 7.15
N ARG A 125 8.79 -0.42 6.53
CA ARG A 125 8.19 0.75 7.19
C ARG A 125 7.42 0.38 8.46
N TYR A 126 6.65 -0.69 8.41
CA TYR A 126 5.86 -1.16 9.55
C TYR A 126 6.59 -2.20 10.40
N GLN A 127 7.86 -2.47 10.12
CA GLN A 127 8.70 -3.44 10.84
C GLN A 127 8.02 -4.81 10.98
N VAL A 128 7.35 -5.27 9.91
CA VAL A 128 6.65 -6.55 9.90
C VAL A 128 7.62 -7.69 9.59
N PRO A 129 7.82 -8.65 10.52
CA PRO A 129 8.61 -9.85 10.29
C PRO A 129 8.09 -10.64 9.09
N ARG A 130 9.01 -11.23 8.33
CA ARG A 130 8.62 -11.91 7.08
C ARG A 130 9.37 -13.19 6.83
N ILE A 131 8.73 -14.10 6.09
CA ILE A 131 9.34 -15.27 5.47
C ILE A 131 9.17 -15.16 3.96
N ALA A 132 10.12 -15.68 3.19
CA ALA A 132 10.09 -15.66 1.74
C ALA A 132 9.74 -17.04 1.19
N PHE A 133 8.85 -17.12 0.22
CA PHE A 133 8.45 -18.35 -0.45
C PHE A 133 8.68 -18.24 -1.96
N VAL A 134 9.66 -19.00 -2.48
CA VAL A 134 9.95 -19.08 -3.92
C VAL A 134 9.01 -20.11 -4.55
N ASN A 135 7.98 -19.61 -5.20
CA ASN A 135 6.89 -20.38 -5.81
C ASN A 135 7.17 -20.68 -7.28
N LYS A 136 6.37 -21.58 -7.86
CA LYS A 136 6.43 -21.98 -9.28
C LYS A 136 7.72 -22.72 -9.67
N MET A 137 8.28 -23.51 -8.75
CA MET A 137 9.46 -24.33 -9.01
C MET A 137 9.28 -25.37 -10.11
N ASP A 138 8.03 -25.57 -10.54
CA ASP A 138 7.63 -26.45 -11.65
C ASP A 138 7.70 -25.78 -13.03
N ARG A 139 7.96 -24.48 -13.13
CA ARG A 139 7.99 -23.78 -14.42
C ARG A 139 9.36 -23.88 -15.08
N THR A 140 9.37 -23.89 -16.42
CA THR A 140 10.59 -23.80 -17.23
C THR A 140 11.35 -22.51 -16.88
N GLY A 141 12.65 -22.61 -16.62
CA GLY A 141 13.49 -21.52 -16.17
C GLY A 141 13.48 -21.28 -14.64
N ALA A 142 12.83 -22.14 -13.85
CA ALA A 142 12.79 -22.03 -12.40
C ALA A 142 14.18 -22.15 -11.78
N ASN A 143 14.59 -21.15 -11.00
CA ASN A 143 15.89 -21.13 -10.34
C ASN A 143 15.81 -20.47 -8.94
N PHE A 144 15.80 -21.30 -7.90
CA PHE A 144 15.75 -20.87 -6.51
C PHE A 144 16.96 -20.02 -6.12
N PHE A 145 18.16 -20.45 -6.49
CA PHE A 145 19.41 -19.79 -6.06
C PHE A 145 19.59 -18.40 -6.69
N LYS A 146 19.11 -18.23 -7.93
CA LYS A 146 19.03 -16.92 -8.57
C LYS A 146 18.12 -15.96 -7.78
N VAL A 147 16.92 -16.44 -7.42
CA VAL A 147 15.98 -15.61 -6.64
C VAL A 147 16.55 -15.27 -5.25
N TYR A 148 17.20 -16.24 -4.59
CA TYR A 148 17.91 -16.01 -3.34
C TYR A 148 18.95 -14.89 -3.47
N GLY A 149 19.78 -14.92 -4.50
CA GLY A 149 20.75 -13.84 -4.79
C GLY A 149 20.06 -12.49 -5.00
N GLN A 150 18.98 -12.45 -5.79
CA GLN A 150 18.24 -11.21 -6.03
C GLN A 150 17.61 -10.64 -4.75
N VAL A 151 17.03 -11.47 -3.87
CA VAL A 151 16.48 -11.02 -2.59
C VAL A 151 17.56 -10.39 -1.70
N LYS A 152 18.76 -10.98 -1.67
CA LYS A 152 19.90 -10.40 -0.95
C LYS A 152 20.38 -9.07 -1.54
N ASP A 153 20.55 -9.02 -2.86
CA ASP A 153 21.23 -7.90 -3.52
C ASP A 153 20.28 -6.73 -3.77
N GLN A 154 19.07 -6.98 -4.28
CA GLN A 154 18.12 -5.94 -4.67
C GLN A 154 17.28 -5.45 -3.49
N LEU A 155 16.81 -6.38 -2.63
CA LEU A 155 16.03 -6.01 -1.44
C LEU A 155 16.92 -5.75 -0.21
N ARG A 156 18.23 -5.99 -0.31
CA ARG A 156 19.21 -5.86 0.78
C ARG A 156 18.81 -6.64 2.03
N ALA A 157 18.08 -7.74 1.82
CA ALA A 157 17.56 -8.56 2.89
C ALA A 157 18.64 -9.52 3.41
N LYS A 158 18.66 -9.76 4.73
CA LYS A 158 19.42 -10.86 5.33
C LYS A 158 18.67 -12.20 5.10
N ALA A 159 18.50 -12.54 3.83
CA ALA A 159 17.79 -13.75 3.44
C ALA A 159 18.67 -15.00 3.68
N VAL A 160 18.08 -16.06 4.23
CA VAL A 160 18.76 -17.31 4.52
C VAL A 160 17.84 -18.48 4.12
N PRO A 161 18.29 -19.38 3.22
CA PRO A 161 17.52 -20.58 2.88
C PRO A 161 17.38 -21.52 4.07
N LEU A 162 16.14 -21.88 4.39
CA LEU A 162 15.81 -22.98 5.30
C LEU A 162 15.45 -24.24 4.52
N GLN A 163 15.13 -24.08 3.23
CA GLN A 163 14.86 -25.16 2.31
C GLN A 163 15.59 -24.92 1.00
N ILE A 164 16.01 -26.00 0.36
CA ILE A 164 16.48 -25.99 -1.02
C ILE A 164 15.66 -26.98 -1.87
N PRO A 165 15.44 -26.72 -3.17
CA PRO A 165 14.64 -27.62 -4.01
C PRO A 165 15.38 -28.91 -4.38
N ILE A 166 14.62 -29.98 -4.55
CA ILE A 166 15.07 -31.24 -5.13
C ILE A 166 14.54 -31.31 -6.57
N GLY A 167 15.41 -30.97 -7.52
CA GLY A 167 15.05 -30.79 -8.93
C GLY A 167 14.42 -29.40 -9.16
N ALA A 168 14.16 -29.10 -10.42
CA ALA A 168 13.49 -27.88 -10.87
C ALA A 168 12.66 -28.22 -12.12
N GLU A 169 11.75 -27.36 -12.52
CA GLU A 169 10.87 -27.56 -13.69
C GLU A 169 10.05 -28.86 -13.54
N ASP A 170 9.99 -29.66 -14.60
CA ASP A 170 9.27 -30.94 -14.58
C ASP A 170 9.87 -31.97 -13.59
N ASP A 171 11.16 -31.81 -13.25
CA ASP A 171 11.87 -32.67 -12.30
C ASP A 171 11.72 -32.21 -10.83
N PHE A 172 10.98 -31.14 -10.56
CA PHE A 172 10.73 -30.67 -9.20
C PHE A 172 9.85 -31.67 -8.44
N ARG A 173 10.44 -32.38 -7.48
CA ARG A 173 9.78 -33.47 -6.75
C ARG A 173 9.67 -33.26 -5.25
N GLY A 174 10.38 -32.29 -4.72
CA GLY A 174 10.36 -32.03 -3.27
C GLY A 174 11.36 -30.98 -2.83
N VAL A 175 11.60 -30.92 -1.52
CA VAL A 175 12.53 -29.98 -0.90
C VAL A 175 13.40 -30.67 0.15
N VAL A 176 14.58 -30.15 0.38
CA VAL A 176 15.42 -30.50 1.52
C VAL A 176 15.17 -29.51 2.63
N ASP A 177 14.82 -29.94 3.82
CA ASP A 177 14.78 -29.14 5.04
C ASP A 177 16.20 -29.06 5.61
N LEU A 178 16.76 -27.87 5.70
CA LEU A 178 18.11 -27.62 6.17
C LEU A 178 18.22 -27.56 7.70
N VAL A 179 17.09 -27.46 8.41
CA VAL A 179 17.05 -27.49 9.87
C VAL A 179 17.14 -28.94 10.38
N GLU A 180 16.37 -29.85 9.76
CA GLU A 180 16.33 -31.26 10.12
C GLU A 180 17.33 -32.11 9.32
N MET A 181 17.88 -31.59 8.22
CA MET A 181 18.71 -32.28 7.23
C MET A 181 17.99 -33.54 6.70
N LYS A 182 16.77 -33.35 6.26
CA LYS A 182 15.91 -34.39 5.66
C LYS A 182 15.31 -33.92 4.34
N ALA A 183 15.02 -34.87 3.47
CA ALA A 183 14.35 -34.61 2.20
C ALA A 183 12.86 -34.96 2.29
N HIS A 184 12.01 -34.04 1.87
CA HIS A 184 10.55 -34.18 1.78
C HIS A 184 10.15 -34.39 0.32
N LEU A 185 9.76 -35.59 -0.04
CA LEU A 185 9.34 -35.97 -1.42
C LEU A 185 7.83 -36.12 -1.50
N TYR A 186 7.22 -35.47 -2.48
CA TYR A 186 5.78 -35.53 -2.75
C TYR A 186 5.51 -36.67 -3.72
N THR A 187 4.66 -37.65 -3.31
CA THR A 187 4.44 -38.89 -4.06
C THR A 187 3.10 -38.92 -4.78
N ASN A 188 2.20 -37.95 -4.52
CA ASN A 188 0.92 -37.85 -5.23
C ASN A 188 0.66 -36.39 -5.71
N ASP A 189 -0.24 -36.24 -6.68
CA ASP A 189 -0.57 -34.95 -7.31
C ASP A 189 -1.29 -33.98 -6.37
N LEU A 190 -1.96 -34.49 -5.33
CA LEU A 190 -2.62 -33.65 -4.32
C LEU A 190 -1.66 -33.14 -3.22
N GLY A 191 -0.41 -33.60 -3.25
CA GLY A 191 0.59 -33.19 -2.25
C GLY A 191 0.31 -33.67 -0.81
N THR A 192 -0.64 -34.63 -0.64
CA THR A 192 -1.05 -35.10 0.70
C THR A 192 -0.17 -36.24 1.21
N ASP A 193 0.59 -36.91 0.34
CA ASP A 193 1.50 -37.99 0.69
C ASP A 193 2.95 -37.50 0.56
N ILE A 194 3.55 -37.17 1.73
CA ILE A 194 4.91 -36.66 1.83
C ILE A 194 5.79 -37.73 2.47
N LYS A 195 6.82 -38.19 1.75
CA LYS A 195 7.82 -39.10 2.28
C LYS A 195 9.03 -38.32 2.77
N VAL A 196 9.34 -38.49 4.05
CA VAL A 196 10.57 -37.96 4.66
C VAL A 196 11.65 -39.06 4.51
N ILE A 197 12.73 -38.71 3.84
CA ILE A 197 13.85 -39.61 3.58
C ILE A 197 15.18 -38.90 3.86
N ASP A 198 16.27 -39.66 3.82
CA ASP A 198 17.62 -39.10 3.82
C ASP A 198 17.87 -38.31 2.55
N ILE A 199 18.72 -37.28 2.64
CA ILE A 199 18.98 -36.39 1.50
C ILE A 199 19.60 -37.19 0.34
N PRO A 200 19.05 -37.10 -0.87
CA PRO A 200 19.62 -37.72 -2.05
C PRO A 200 21.05 -37.20 -2.32
N ASN A 201 21.94 -38.14 -2.76
CA ASN A 201 23.36 -37.80 -3.01
C ASN A 201 23.54 -36.62 -4.00
N GLU A 202 22.60 -36.44 -4.94
CA GLU A 202 22.64 -35.40 -5.96
C GLU A 202 22.53 -33.97 -5.41
N VAL A 203 21.94 -33.79 -4.23
CA VAL A 203 21.74 -32.49 -3.57
C VAL A 203 22.42 -32.40 -2.21
N LEU A 204 23.11 -33.45 -1.78
CA LEU A 204 23.71 -33.53 -0.43
C LEU A 204 24.79 -32.47 -0.22
N GLU A 205 25.71 -32.30 -1.16
CA GLU A 205 26.79 -31.32 -1.08
C GLU A 205 26.25 -29.89 -0.98
N VAL A 206 25.24 -29.56 -1.79
CA VAL A 206 24.58 -28.26 -1.76
C VAL A 206 23.80 -28.08 -0.44
N ALA A 207 23.16 -29.13 0.07
CA ALA A 207 22.47 -29.06 1.35
C ALA A 207 23.44 -28.79 2.53
N GLU A 208 24.61 -29.41 2.54
CA GLU A 208 25.64 -29.17 3.55
C GLU A 208 26.20 -27.75 3.48
N GLU A 209 26.43 -27.23 2.26
CA GLU A 209 26.84 -25.84 2.04
C GLU A 209 25.82 -24.86 2.62
N TYR A 210 24.54 -24.98 2.24
CA TYR A 210 23.50 -24.09 2.72
C TYR A 210 23.12 -24.29 4.18
N ARG A 211 23.31 -25.49 4.74
CA ARG A 211 23.24 -25.73 6.19
C ARG A 211 24.30 -24.94 6.92
N THR A 212 25.52 -24.89 6.42
CA THR A 212 26.60 -24.10 7.00
C THR A 212 26.24 -22.61 7.00
N ILE A 213 25.76 -22.07 5.87
CA ILE A 213 25.29 -20.69 5.75
C ILE A 213 24.18 -20.39 6.76
N LEU A 214 23.24 -21.31 6.97
CA LEU A 214 22.16 -21.16 7.94
C LEU A 214 22.70 -21.08 9.36
N VAL A 215 23.60 -22.00 9.75
CA VAL A 215 24.18 -22.05 11.10
C VAL A 215 25.01 -20.79 11.37
N GLU A 216 25.82 -20.34 10.42
CA GLU A 216 26.58 -19.10 10.51
C GLU A 216 25.68 -17.89 10.72
N ALA A 217 24.66 -17.73 9.86
CA ALA A 217 23.74 -16.60 9.93
C ALA A 217 22.96 -16.53 11.25
N VAL A 218 22.59 -17.68 11.80
CA VAL A 218 21.89 -17.76 13.09
C VAL A 218 22.86 -17.48 14.24
N SER A 219 24.08 -17.99 14.17
CA SER A 219 25.11 -17.76 15.21
C SER A 219 25.45 -16.29 15.36
N GLU A 220 25.43 -15.49 14.27
CA GLU A 220 25.62 -14.04 14.31
C GLU A 220 24.54 -13.29 15.13
N THR A 221 23.41 -13.93 15.42
CA THR A 221 22.29 -13.29 16.15
C THR A 221 22.36 -13.43 17.67
N SER A 222 23.26 -14.30 18.18
CA SER A 222 23.41 -14.58 19.60
C SER A 222 24.88 -14.85 19.96
N ASP A 223 25.41 -14.13 20.94
CA ASP A 223 26.77 -14.29 21.42
C ASP A 223 27.05 -15.73 21.89
N GLU A 224 26.11 -16.36 22.57
CA GLU A 224 26.20 -17.74 23.04
C GLU A 224 26.33 -18.74 21.89
N LEU A 225 25.48 -18.60 20.84
CA LEU A 225 25.54 -19.47 19.68
C LEU A 225 26.80 -19.23 18.85
N MET A 226 27.28 -17.99 18.79
CA MET A 226 28.53 -17.64 18.13
C MET A 226 29.75 -18.30 18.81
N GLU A 227 29.82 -18.27 20.14
CA GLU A 227 30.87 -18.92 20.90
C GLU A 227 30.91 -20.43 20.66
N ARG A 228 29.76 -21.10 20.75
CA ARG A 228 29.61 -22.54 20.49
C ARG A 228 29.97 -22.91 19.03
N TYR A 229 29.52 -22.10 18.08
CA TYR A 229 29.88 -22.31 16.68
C TYR A 229 31.40 -22.23 16.45
N LEU A 230 32.07 -21.23 17.04
CA LEU A 230 33.53 -21.06 16.94
C LEU A 230 34.30 -22.19 17.64
N GLU A 231 33.73 -22.77 18.70
CA GLU A 231 34.31 -23.94 19.40
C GLU A 231 34.04 -25.25 18.64
N GLY A 232 33.27 -25.23 17.58
CA GLY A 232 32.91 -26.39 16.76
C GLY A 232 31.89 -27.32 17.43
N GLU A 233 31.09 -26.80 18.39
CA GLU A 233 30.00 -27.53 18.99
C GLU A 233 28.79 -27.64 18.04
N GLU A 234 28.14 -28.79 18.07
CA GLU A 234 26.96 -29.03 17.29
C GLU A 234 25.75 -28.26 17.88
N ILE A 235 25.06 -27.49 17.03
CA ILE A 235 23.79 -26.83 17.38
C ILE A 235 22.66 -27.78 16.99
N SER A 236 21.81 -28.16 17.95
CA SER A 236 20.68 -29.04 17.73
C SER A 236 19.61 -28.39 16.83
N SER A 237 18.78 -29.20 16.17
CA SER A 237 17.68 -28.68 15.33
C SER A 237 16.70 -27.85 16.12
N GLU A 238 16.42 -28.19 17.39
CA GLU A 238 15.54 -27.45 18.28
C GLU A 238 16.09 -26.07 18.63
N GLU A 239 17.39 -25.98 18.98
CA GLU A 239 18.08 -24.72 19.24
C GLU A 239 18.13 -23.85 17.98
N LEU A 240 18.40 -24.47 16.83
CA LEU A 240 18.43 -23.78 15.56
C LEU A 240 17.05 -23.19 15.18
N MET A 241 15.96 -23.95 15.36
CA MET A 241 14.60 -23.48 15.16
C MET A 241 14.26 -22.28 16.05
N ALA A 242 14.60 -22.37 17.34
CA ALA A 242 14.37 -21.29 18.30
C ALA A 242 15.16 -20.01 17.91
N ALA A 243 16.39 -20.17 17.48
CA ALA A 243 17.24 -19.05 17.07
C ALA A 243 16.80 -18.42 15.73
N VAL A 244 16.39 -19.23 14.74
CA VAL A 244 15.76 -18.77 13.50
C VAL A 244 14.51 -17.96 13.80
N ARG A 245 13.62 -18.48 14.68
CA ARG A 245 12.41 -17.77 15.11
C ARG A 245 12.75 -16.41 15.72
N HIS A 246 13.68 -16.38 16.67
CA HIS A 246 14.09 -15.14 17.30
C HIS A 246 14.65 -14.13 16.29
N ALA A 247 15.52 -14.59 15.39
CA ALA A 247 16.10 -13.75 14.34
C ALA A 247 15.04 -13.22 13.36
N THR A 248 14.03 -14.02 13.04
CA THR A 248 12.91 -13.61 12.16
C THR A 248 12.04 -12.56 12.86
N ILE A 249 11.62 -12.79 14.09
CA ILE A 249 10.77 -11.86 14.86
C ILE A 249 11.45 -10.52 15.10
N THR A 250 12.78 -10.52 15.29
CA THR A 250 13.58 -9.30 15.49
C THR A 250 14.08 -8.67 14.19
N ASP A 251 13.56 -9.10 13.05
CA ASP A 251 13.90 -8.62 11.69
C ASP A 251 15.41 -8.68 11.36
N LYS A 252 16.11 -9.61 12.00
CA LYS A 252 17.56 -9.85 11.76
C LYS A 252 17.82 -10.85 10.63
N MET A 253 16.80 -11.63 10.25
CA MET A 253 16.91 -12.66 9.23
C MET A 253 15.56 -12.87 8.54
N VAL A 254 15.60 -13.20 7.25
CA VAL A 254 14.43 -13.60 6.46
C VAL A 254 14.61 -15.04 6.02
N PRO A 255 13.89 -15.99 6.64
CA PRO A 255 13.89 -17.40 6.23
C PRO A 255 13.32 -17.58 4.82
N MET A 256 13.98 -18.36 3.98
CA MET A 256 13.53 -18.66 2.61
C MET A 256 13.13 -20.11 2.45
N PHE A 257 11.99 -20.29 1.81
CA PHE A 257 11.35 -21.58 1.49
C PHE A 257 11.10 -21.67 -0.02
N CYS A 258 10.83 -22.87 -0.53
CA CYS A 258 10.51 -23.05 -1.93
C CYS A 258 9.42 -24.11 -2.16
N GLY A 259 8.73 -23.99 -3.31
CA GLY A 259 7.67 -24.93 -3.67
C GLY A 259 6.99 -24.61 -4.99
N SER A 260 5.92 -25.34 -5.25
CA SER A 260 4.98 -25.07 -6.32
C SER A 260 3.56 -25.22 -5.81
N ALA A 261 2.90 -24.09 -5.57
CA ALA A 261 1.51 -24.08 -5.13
C ALA A 261 0.60 -24.75 -6.17
N PHE A 262 0.85 -24.53 -7.47
CA PHE A 262 0.09 -25.14 -8.56
C PHE A 262 0.21 -26.68 -8.57
N LYS A 263 1.40 -27.21 -8.33
CA LYS A 263 1.66 -28.66 -8.24
C LYS A 263 1.47 -29.23 -6.83
N ASN A 264 0.92 -28.44 -5.90
CA ASN A 264 0.61 -28.89 -4.54
C ASN A 264 1.84 -29.36 -3.73
N LYS A 265 3.00 -28.74 -3.93
CA LYS A 265 4.26 -29.10 -3.29
C LYS A 265 4.83 -27.93 -2.48
N GLY A 266 5.20 -28.15 -1.23
CA GLY A 266 5.85 -27.17 -0.35
C GLY A 266 4.89 -26.33 0.51
N VAL A 267 3.58 -26.33 0.27
CA VAL A 267 2.64 -25.44 0.97
C VAL A 267 2.39 -25.86 2.41
N GLN A 268 2.33 -27.16 2.72
CA GLN A 268 2.19 -27.62 4.11
C GLN A 268 3.41 -27.23 4.95
N LEU A 269 4.61 -27.36 4.39
CA LEU A 269 5.84 -26.91 5.06
C LEU A 269 5.90 -25.38 5.21
N LEU A 270 5.31 -24.64 4.28
CA LEU A 270 5.12 -23.20 4.45
C LEU A 270 4.16 -22.87 5.61
N LEU A 271 3.07 -23.63 5.77
CA LEU A 271 2.17 -23.49 6.91
C LEU A 271 2.86 -23.84 8.24
N ASP A 272 3.70 -24.85 8.25
CA ASP A 272 4.55 -25.16 9.41
C ASP A 272 5.49 -24.00 9.72
N ALA A 273 6.13 -23.43 8.69
CA ALA A 273 7.01 -22.27 8.83
C ALA A 273 6.30 -21.02 9.38
N VAL A 274 5.05 -20.79 8.99
CA VAL A 274 4.21 -19.70 9.54
C VAL A 274 4.03 -19.89 11.05
N VAL A 275 3.74 -21.10 11.51
CA VAL A 275 3.57 -21.41 12.93
C VAL A 275 4.89 -21.30 13.68
N ASP A 276 5.96 -21.84 13.10
CA ASP A 276 7.24 -22.02 13.79
C ASP A 276 8.10 -20.72 13.80
N TYR A 277 8.01 -19.86 12.78
CA TYR A 277 8.92 -18.71 12.62
C TYR A 277 8.26 -17.33 12.66
N LEU A 278 6.96 -17.20 12.34
CA LEU A 278 6.30 -15.90 12.43
C LEU A 278 5.75 -15.64 13.83
N PRO A 279 5.69 -14.37 14.29
CA PRO A 279 5.30 -14.03 15.64
C PRO A 279 3.81 -14.22 15.90
N SER A 280 3.49 -14.38 17.16
CA SER A 280 2.16 -14.18 17.73
C SER A 280 1.98 -12.72 18.17
N PRO A 281 0.73 -12.23 18.39
CA PRO A 281 0.49 -10.86 18.83
C PRO A 281 1.27 -10.39 20.08
N PRO A 282 1.55 -11.20 21.11
CA PRO A 282 2.38 -10.80 22.24
C PRO A 282 3.88 -10.66 21.93
N GLU A 283 4.37 -11.26 20.85
CA GLU A 283 5.78 -11.25 20.48
C GLU A 283 6.18 -10.07 19.60
N VAL A 284 5.19 -9.34 19.04
CA VAL A 284 5.44 -8.08 18.31
C VAL A 284 5.46 -6.92 19.30
N PRO A 285 6.12 -5.79 18.97
CA PRO A 285 6.09 -4.60 19.82
C PRO A 285 4.66 -4.17 20.13
N ALA A 286 4.44 -3.78 21.38
CA ALA A 286 3.13 -3.28 21.80
C ALA A 286 2.76 -2.02 21.00
N ILE A 287 1.48 -1.89 20.63
CA ILE A 287 1.03 -0.76 19.82
C ILE A 287 1.15 0.55 20.60
N GLU A 288 1.73 1.55 19.98
CA GLU A 288 1.85 2.90 20.49
C GLU A 288 0.71 3.80 19.99
N GLY A 289 0.41 4.83 20.77
CA GLY A 289 -0.58 5.82 20.42
C GLY A 289 -0.48 7.06 21.29
N ILE A 290 -1.26 8.07 20.98
CA ILE A 290 -1.30 9.35 21.71
C ILE A 290 -2.45 9.33 22.70
N LEU A 291 -2.15 9.61 23.96
CA LEU A 291 -3.13 9.76 25.03
C LEU A 291 -3.79 11.17 24.99
N PRO A 292 -4.92 11.38 25.65
CA PRO A 292 -5.61 12.69 25.66
C PRO A 292 -4.79 13.88 26.18
N ASP A 293 -3.76 13.59 27.00
CA ASP A 293 -2.81 14.58 27.53
C ASP A 293 -1.67 14.91 26.56
N GLY A 294 -1.63 14.24 25.40
CA GLY A 294 -0.59 14.38 24.38
C GLY A 294 0.66 13.54 24.61
N GLU A 295 0.69 12.73 25.68
CA GLU A 295 1.80 11.81 25.91
C GLU A 295 1.66 10.51 25.09
N THR A 296 2.78 9.85 24.80
CA THR A 296 2.77 8.54 24.14
C THR A 296 2.33 7.46 25.13
N GLY A 297 1.28 6.75 24.81
CA GLY A 297 0.80 5.58 25.52
C GLY A 297 1.06 4.29 24.76
N VAL A 298 1.13 3.18 25.48
CA VAL A 298 1.37 1.84 24.92
C VAL A 298 0.22 0.92 25.30
N ARG A 299 -0.16 0.02 24.39
CA ARG A 299 -1.17 -1.03 24.63
C ARG A 299 -0.57 -2.40 24.30
N PRO A 300 -0.16 -3.17 25.31
CA PRO A 300 0.26 -4.56 25.13
C PRO A 300 -0.88 -5.43 24.60
N ALA A 301 -0.54 -6.43 23.82
CA ALA A 301 -1.51 -7.42 23.33
C ALA A 301 -1.96 -8.34 24.48
N SER A 302 -2.99 -7.93 25.20
CA SER A 302 -3.58 -8.66 26.33
C SER A 302 -5.07 -8.39 26.42
N ASP A 303 -5.84 -9.41 26.83
CA ASP A 303 -7.29 -9.29 27.07
C ASP A 303 -7.62 -8.44 28.32
N ASP A 304 -6.66 -8.31 29.25
CA ASP A 304 -6.83 -7.57 30.52
C ASP A 304 -6.57 -6.06 30.38
N GLU A 305 -6.01 -5.65 29.25
CA GLU A 305 -5.75 -4.24 28.94
C GLU A 305 -7.03 -3.51 28.49
N PRO A 306 -7.05 -2.16 28.55
CA PRO A 306 -8.12 -1.38 27.94
C PRO A 306 -8.24 -1.67 26.45
N ALA A 307 -9.48 -1.77 25.96
CA ALA A 307 -9.72 -2.10 24.57
C ALA A 307 -9.15 -1.02 23.62
N SER A 308 -8.42 -1.46 22.62
CA SER A 308 -7.98 -0.63 21.49
C SER A 308 -8.00 -1.44 20.20
N ALA A 309 -8.50 -0.82 19.14
CA ALA A 309 -8.63 -1.43 17.80
C ALA A 309 -8.46 -0.39 16.71
N LEU A 310 -8.02 -0.83 15.55
CA LEU A 310 -7.92 -0.01 14.34
C LEU A 310 -8.95 -0.49 13.31
N ALA A 311 -9.75 0.44 12.80
CA ALA A 311 -10.61 0.22 11.65
C ALA A 311 -9.76 0.33 10.37
N PHE A 312 -9.40 -0.81 9.76
CA PHE A 312 -8.47 -0.81 8.64
C PHE A 312 -9.14 -0.92 7.27
N LYS A 313 -10.42 -1.35 7.23
CA LYS A 313 -11.17 -1.46 5.96
C LYS A 313 -12.67 -1.28 6.21
N ILE A 314 -13.33 -0.63 5.26
CA ILE A 314 -14.79 -0.52 5.24
C ILE A 314 -15.30 -1.15 3.96
N MET A 315 -16.44 -1.80 4.05
CA MET A 315 -17.12 -2.40 2.93
C MET A 315 -18.63 -2.16 3.02
N ALA A 316 -19.24 -1.73 1.93
CA ALA A 316 -20.70 -1.66 1.84
C ALA A 316 -21.26 -3.08 1.75
N ASP A 317 -22.28 -3.36 2.54
CA ASP A 317 -22.96 -4.65 2.59
C ASP A 317 -24.47 -4.42 2.49
N PRO A 318 -25.25 -5.31 1.87
CA PRO A 318 -26.70 -5.17 1.81
C PRO A 318 -27.38 -5.04 3.18
N TYR A 319 -26.73 -5.50 4.25
CA TYR A 319 -27.23 -5.43 5.62
C TYR A 319 -26.68 -4.26 6.44
N GLY A 320 -25.90 -3.38 5.79
CA GLY A 320 -25.27 -2.23 6.42
C GLY A 320 -23.77 -2.14 6.16
N ARG A 321 -23.14 -1.20 6.81
CA ARG A 321 -21.71 -0.93 6.69
C ARG A 321 -20.92 -1.91 7.54
N LEU A 322 -20.01 -2.64 6.93
CA LEU A 322 -19.11 -3.60 7.57
C LEU A 322 -17.75 -2.92 7.78
N THR A 323 -17.35 -2.74 9.02
CA THR A 323 -16.08 -2.13 9.38
C THR A 323 -15.14 -3.23 9.87
N PHE A 324 -14.09 -3.52 9.10
CA PHE A 324 -13.06 -4.48 9.50
C PHE A 324 -12.13 -3.84 10.53
N ILE A 325 -11.90 -4.56 11.62
CA ILE A 325 -11.11 -4.11 12.75
C ILE A 325 -10.06 -5.12 13.15
N ARG A 326 -8.89 -4.61 13.55
CA ARG A 326 -7.86 -5.33 14.27
C ARG A 326 -7.94 -4.92 15.74
N VAL A 327 -8.18 -5.85 16.63
CA VAL A 327 -8.13 -5.61 18.08
C VAL A 327 -6.69 -5.79 18.56
N TYR A 328 -6.08 -4.72 19.06
CA TYR A 328 -4.71 -4.77 19.59
C TYR A 328 -4.68 -5.13 21.06
N SER A 329 -5.62 -4.61 21.86
CA SER A 329 -5.70 -4.88 23.29
C SER A 329 -7.15 -4.94 23.77
N GLY A 330 -7.36 -5.60 24.90
CA GLY A 330 -8.65 -5.68 25.56
C GLY A 330 -9.69 -6.53 24.84
N VAL A 331 -10.95 -6.28 25.17
CA VAL A 331 -12.10 -7.04 24.66
C VAL A 331 -13.19 -6.11 24.19
N LEU A 332 -13.59 -6.23 22.94
CA LEU A 332 -14.77 -5.59 22.37
C LEU A 332 -15.97 -6.52 22.46
N LYS A 333 -17.12 -6.02 22.95
CA LYS A 333 -18.34 -6.82 23.16
C LYS A 333 -19.47 -6.34 22.28
N LYS A 334 -20.23 -7.28 21.75
CA LYS A 334 -21.50 -7.01 21.07
C LYS A 334 -22.44 -6.21 21.97
N GLY A 335 -23.05 -5.17 21.40
CA GLY A 335 -24.00 -4.30 22.11
C GLY A 335 -23.35 -3.22 22.99
N SER A 336 -22.03 -3.24 23.17
CA SER A 336 -21.32 -2.24 23.97
C SER A 336 -21.13 -0.92 23.21
N TYR A 337 -20.80 0.11 23.99
CA TYR A 337 -20.35 1.39 23.46
C TYR A 337 -18.83 1.44 23.48
N VAL A 338 -18.27 2.02 22.44
CA VAL A 338 -16.85 2.29 22.24
C VAL A 338 -16.66 3.76 21.88
N TYR A 339 -15.43 4.24 21.94
CA TYR A 339 -15.07 5.59 21.59
C TYR A 339 -14.20 5.59 20.34
N ASN A 340 -14.63 6.35 19.33
CA ASN A 340 -13.81 6.65 18.16
C ASN A 340 -12.92 7.86 18.51
N ALA A 341 -11.66 7.58 18.83
CA ALA A 341 -10.71 8.61 19.27
C ALA A 341 -10.31 9.57 18.14
N THR A 342 -10.37 9.14 16.88
CA THR A 342 -10.04 9.96 15.72
C THR A 342 -11.12 11.03 15.47
N LYS A 343 -12.39 10.71 15.71
CA LYS A 343 -13.54 11.57 15.41
C LYS A 343 -14.15 12.22 16.66
N ASP A 344 -13.65 11.90 17.85
CA ASP A 344 -14.23 12.34 19.14
C ASP A 344 -15.72 12.00 19.24
N LYS A 345 -16.06 10.73 18.95
CA LYS A 345 -17.45 10.27 18.92
C LYS A 345 -17.63 8.93 19.64
N LYS A 346 -18.79 8.79 20.29
CA LYS A 346 -19.21 7.53 20.90
C LYS A 346 -19.98 6.70 19.87
N GLU A 347 -19.54 5.46 19.66
CA GLU A 347 -20.12 4.54 18.70
C GLU A 347 -20.68 3.29 19.42
N ARG A 348 -21.59 2.57 18.78
CA ARG A 348 -22.16 1.34 19.32
C ARG A 348 -21.88 0.17 18.41
N ILE A 349 -21.34 -0.88 18.97
CA ILE A 349 -21.19 -2.18 18.31
C ILE A 349 -22.53 -2.90 18.28
N SER A 350 -23.13 -3.06 17.11
CA SER A 350 -24.39 -3.83 16.98
C SER A 350 -24.11 -5.33 16.92
N ARG A 351 -23.16 -5.73 16.07
CA ARG A 351 -22.73 -7.12 15.87
C ARG A 351 -21.24 -7.18 15.63
N LEU A 352 -20.63 -8.31 15.97
CA LEU A 352 -19.25 -8.66 15.67
C LEU A 352 -19.22 -9.92 14.83
N ILE A 353 -18.39 -9.97 13.81
CA ILE A 353 -18.30 -11.03 12.82
C ILE A 353 -16.85 -11.43 12.61
N ILE A 354 -16.58 -12.73 12.60
CA ILE A 354 -15.32 -13.32 12.13
C ILE A 354 -15.61 -13.98 10.78
N LEU A 355 -14.71 -13.79 9.82
CA LEU A 355 -14.79 -14.42 8.50
C LEU A 355 -14.03 -15.74 8.49
N LYS A 356 -14.70 -16.81 8.09
CA LYS A 356 -14.11 -18.13 7.89
C LYS A 356 -14.47 -18.62 6.49
N ALA A 357 -13.53 -18.49 5.57
CA ALA A 357 -13.79 -18.62 4.12
C ALA A 357 -14.92 -17.65 3.67
N ASP A 358 -16.01 -18.20 3.13
CA ASP A 358 -17.22 -17.48 2.71
C ASP A 358 -18.27 -17.36 3.83
N GLU A 359 -18.03 -17.99 4.97
CA GLU A 359 -18.98 -17.97 6.12
C GLU A 359 -18.72 -16.77 7.04
N ARG A 360 -19.81 -16.09 7.41
CA ARG A 360 -19.83 -15.00 8.39
C ARG A 360 -20.31 -15.54 9.74
N ILE A 361 -19.38 -15.67 10.66
CA ILE A 361 -19.67 -16.20 11.99
C ILE A 361 -19.87 -15.04 12.96
N GLU A 362 -21.09 -14.87 13.46
CA GLU A 362 -21.38 -13.87 14.50
C GLU A 362 -20.81 -14.33 15.84
N VAL A 363 -20.08 -13.42 16.50
CA VAL A 363 -19.48 -13.65 17.82
C VAL A 363 -19.95 -12.62 18.83
N ASP A 364 -19.94 -12.97 20.11
CA ASP A 364 -20.37 -12.07 21.19
C ASP A 364 -19.26 -11.11 21.60
N GLU A 365 -18.00 -11.47 21.37
CA GLU A 365 -16.83 -10.68 21.72
C GLU A 365 -15.67 -10.92 20.76
N MET A 366 -14.84 -9.90 20.57
CA MET A 366 -13.53 -9.96 19.92
C MET A 366 -12.47 -9.50 20.91
N ARG A 367 -11.32 -10.16 20.91
CA ARG A 367 -10.26 -10.03 21.90
C ARG A 367 -8.96 -9.55 21.28
N ALA A 368 -8.00 -9.19 22.13
CA ALA A 368 -6.65 -8.84 21.68
C ALA A 368 -6.14 -9.87 20.67
N GLY A 369 -5.57 -9.42 19.54
CA GLY A 369 -5.08 -10.27 18.47
C GLY A 369 -6.12 -10.68 17.42
N ASP A 370 -7.41 -10.48 17.65
CA ASP A 370 -8.45 -10.88 16.70
C ASP A 370 -8.54 -9.91 15.50
N LEU A 371 -8.80 -10.49 14.33
CA LEU A 371 -9.20 -9.82 13.10
C LEU A 371 -10.65 -10.17 12.78
N GLY A 372 -11.46 -9.18 12.48
CA GLY A 372 -12.85 -9.41 12.13
C GLY A 372 -13.56 -8.13 11.74
N ALA A 373 -14.89 -8.13 11.77
CA ALA A 373 -15.67 -6.98 11.38
C ALA A 373 -16.74 -6.62 12.40
N ALA A 374 -17.02 -5.33 12.55
CA ALA A 374 -18.07 -4.77 13.35
C ALA A 374 -19.16 -4.13 12.50
N LEU A 375 -20.41 -4.27 12.91
CA LEU A 375 -21.55 -3.53 12.37
C LEU A 375 -22.11 -2.58 13.41
N GLY A 376 -22.66 -1.47 12.94
CA GLY A 376 -23.34 -0.49 13.80
C GLY A 376 -22.62 0.84 13.91
N PHE A 377 -21.40 0.92 13.45
CA PHE A 377 -20.65 2.18 13.35
C PHE A 377 -21.25 3.08 12.27
N LYS A 378 -21.39 4.35 12.60
CA LYS A 378 -21.99 5.37 11.69
C LYS A 378 -20.95 6.32 11.16
N ASP A 379 -20.05 6.76 12.03
CA ASP A 379 -19.05 7.80 11.78
C ASP A 379 -17.62 7.28 11.71
N THR A 380 -17.42 5.97 11.81
CA THR A 380 -16.09 5.34 11.74
C THR A 380 -15.67 5.14 10.30
N PHE A 381 -14.45 5.56 9.95
CA PHE A 381 -13.82 5.41 8.63
C PHE A 381 -12.55 4.58 8.71
N THR A 382 -12.00 4.24 7.54
CA THR A 382 -10.72 3.56 7.44
C THR A 382 -9.61 4.42 8.05
N GLY A 383 -8.82 3.84 8.96
CA GLY A 383 -7.78 4.52 9.72
C GLY A 383 -8.23 5.02 11.09
N ASP A 384 -9.53 4.97 11.41
CA ASP A 384 -10.02 5.43 12.70
C ASP A 384 -9.67 4.46 13.83
N THR A 385 -9.34 5.02 14.99
CA THR A 385 -9.09 4.27 16.22
C THR A 385 -10.36 4.11 17.03
N ILE A 386 -10.65 2.87 17.40
CA ILE A 386 -11.77 2.49 18.29
C ILE A 386 -11.18 2.00 19.61
N CYS A 387 -11.59 2.61 20.71
CA CYS A 387 -11.03 2.28 22.02
C CYS A 387 -12.06 2.34 23.16
N ASP A 388 -11.57 1.99 24.35
CA ASP A 388 -12.33 2.10 25.62
C ASP A 388 -12.64 3.59 25.89
N PRO A 389 -13.92 3.96 26.12
CA PRO A 389 -14.31 5.34 26.41
C PRO A 389 -13.66 5.92 27.68
N ASP A 390 -13.33 5.09 28.65
CA ASP A 390 -12.78 5.52 29.93
C ASP A 390 -11.25 5.64 29.91
N LYS A 391 -10.60 5.02 28.93
CA LYS A 391 -9.14 5.05 28.74
C LYS A 391 -8.79 5.24 27.27
N PRO A 392 -9.12 6.39 26.69
CA PRO A 392 -8.92 6.64 25.26
C PRO A 392 -7.44 6.67 24.90
N ILE A 393 -7.16 6.25 23.67
CA ILE A 393 -5.87 6.32 23.00
C ILE A 393 -6.13 6.52 21.51
N LEU A 394 -5.32 7.34 20.86
CA LEU A 394 -5.33 7.53 19.41
C LEU A 394 -4.12 6.79 18.83
N LEU A 395 -4.37 5.69 18.13
CA LEU A 395 -3.33 4.94 17.43
C LEU A 395 -2.86 5.72 16.19
N GLU A 396 -1.64 5.43 15.74
CA GLU A 396 -1.09 6.05 14.53
C GLU A 396 -2.02 5.85 13.33
N SER A 397 -2.26 6.93 12.60
CA SER A 397 -3.10 6.92 11.40
C SER A 397 -2.40 6.22 10.23
N LEU A 398 -3.20 5.68 9.29
CA LEU A 398 -2.69 5.14 8.03
C LEU A 398 -2.15 6.24 7.13
N TYR A 399 -1.04 5.96 6.47
CA TYR A 399 -0.58 6.81 5.36
C TYR A 399 -1.51 6.61 4.15
N ILE A 400 -2.16 7.68 3.71
CA ILE A 400 -3.05 7.66 2.54
C ILE A 400 -2.37 8.44 1.43
N PRO A 401 -1.90 7.78 0.36
CA PRO A 401 -1.28 8.45 -0.77
C PRO A 401 -2.28 9.33 -1.53
N GLU A 402 -1.79 10.42 -2.11
CA GLU A 402 -2.59 11.28 -2.96
C GLU A 402 -2.89 10.61 -4.30
N PRO A 403 -4.12 10.74 -4.84
CA PRO A 403 -4.45 10.21 -6.15
C PRO A 403 -3.66 10.93 -7.25
N VAL A 404 -3.29 10.19 -8.30
CA VAL A 404 -2.41 10.69 -9.39
C VAL A 404 -3.14 10.95 -10.70
N ILE A 405 -4.28 10.33 -10.94
CA ILE A 405 -5.09 10.55 -12.14
C ILE A 405 -6.52 10.91 -11.80
N SER A 406 -7.18 11.63 -12.69
CA SER A 406 -8.59 11.96 -12.55
C SER A 406 -9.36 11.83 -13.86
N VAL A 407 -10.65 11.54 -13.75
CA VAL A 407 -11.61 11.50 -14.88
C VAL A 407 -12.88 12.26 -14.53
N ALA A 408 -13.50 12.86 -15.52
CA ALA A 408 -14.82 13.46 -15.37
C ALA A 408 -15.90 12.39 -15.52
N VAL A 409 -16.92 12.42 -14.67
CA VAL A 409 -18.05 11.49 -14.68
C VAL A 409 -19.34 12.29 -14.81
N GLU A 410 -20.09 12.03 -15.89
CA GLU A 410 -21.35 12.71 -16.16
C GLU A 410 -22.50 11.69 -16.21
N PRO A 411 -23.52 11.81 -15.35
CA PRO A 411 -24.67 10.92 -15.39
C PRO A 411 -25.48 11.14 -16.69
N LYS A 412 -25.93 10.07 -17.31
CA LYS A 412 -26.72 10.15 -18.54
C LYS A 412 -28.12 10.73 -18.36
N THR A 413 -28.70 10.52 -17.17
CA THR A 413 -30.06 10.99 -16.85
C THR A 413 -30.11 11.66 -15.48
N LYS A 414 -31.19 12.43 -15.23
CA LYS A 414 -31.44 13.02 -13.89
C LYS A 414 -31.61 11.98 -12.78
N GLN A 415 -32.14 10.80 -13.10
CA GLN A 415 -32.27 9.70 -12.13
C GLN A 415 -30.88 9.10 -11.77
N ASP A 416 -30.00 9.08 -12.75
CA ASP A 416 -28.62 8.57 -12.51
C ASP A 416 -27.81 9.54 -11.64
N MET A 417 -28.15 10.83 -11.58
CA MET A 417 -27.48 11.80 -10.72
C MET A 417 -27.62 11.45 -9.23
N GLU A 418 -28.80 11.07 -8.76
CA GLU A 418 -29.01 10.67 -7.37
C GLU A 418 -28.31 9.34 -7.05
N LYS A 419 -28.33 8.40 -7.98
CA LYS A 419 -27.62 7.13 -7.86
C LYS A 419 -26.11 7.35 -7.87
N LEU A 420 -25.62 8.22 -8.76
CA LEU A 420 -24.21 8.59 -8.86
C LEU A 420 -23.70 9.17 -7.53
N SER A 421 -24.42 10.13 -6.95
CA SER A 421 -24.03 10.72 -5.68
C SER A 421 -23.91 9.68 -4.56
N LYS A 422 -24.87 8.75 -4.47
CA LYS A 422 -24.83 7.65 -3.49
C LYS A 422 -23.68 6.69 -3.75
N ALA A 423 -23.46 6.32 -5.02
CA ALA A 423 -22.37 5.42 -5.41
C ALA A 423 -21.00 6.04 -5.08
N LEU A 424 -20.80 7.31 -5.46
CA LEU A 424 -19.56 8.03 -5.20
C LEU A 424 -19.28 8.16 -3.70
N GLN A 425 -20.31 8.47 -2.91
CA GLN A 425 -20.19 8.53 -1.46
C GLN A 425 -19.79 7.17 -0.89
N SER A 426 -20.50 6.09 -1.27
CA SER A 426 -20.20 4.75 -0.77
C SER A 426 -18.79 4.29 -1.13
N LEU A 427 -18.35 4.50 -2.37
CA LEU A 427 -17.02 4.13 -2.84
C LEU A 427 -15.92 4.95 -2.16
N SER A 428 -16.16 6.26 -1.94
CA SER A 428 -15.22 7.13 -1.20
C SER A 428 -15.10 6.78 0.28
N GLU A 429 -16.14 6.21 0.89
CA GLU A 429 -16.10 5.69 2.25
C GLU A 429 -15.29 4.38 2.36
N GLU A 430 -15.33 3.55 1.31
CA GLU A 430 -14.57 2.30 1.24
C GLU A 430 -13.09 2.53 0.96
N ASP A 431 -12.79 3.45 0.03
CA ASP A 431 -11.43 3.72 -0.44
C ASP A 431 -11.05 5.19 -0.22
N PRO A 432 -10.19 5.48 0.75
CA PRO A 432 -9.76 6.84 1.06
C PRO A 432 -8.84 7.46 -0.02
N THR A 433 -8.31 6.68 -0.97
CA THR A 433 -7.55 7.19 -2.12
C THR A 433 -8.46 7.58 -3.28
N PHE A 434 -9.73 7.19 -3.22
CA PHE A 434 -10.74 7.64 -4.17
C PHE A 434 -11.33 8.96 -3.72
N ARG A 435 -11.05 10.02 -4.45
CA ARG A 435 -11.55 11.36 -4.16
C ARG A 435 -12.58 11.78 -5.17
N VAL A 436 -13.58 12.49 -4.68
CA VAL A 436 -14.66 13.08 -5.48
C VAL A 436 -14.65 14.59 -5.27
N SER A 437 -14.61 15.34 -6.34
CA SER A 437 -14.69 16.79 -6.32
C SER A 437 -15.62 17.30 -7.43
N ILE A 438 -16.08 18.52 -7.29
CA ILE A 438 -16.79 19.22 -8.35
C ILE A 438 -15.85 20.30 -8.86
N ASP A 439 -15.56 20.26 -10.15
CA ASP A 439 -14.76 21.29 -10.79
C ASP A 439 -15.54 22.61 -10.77
N PRO A 440 -15.02 23.67 -10.15
CA PRO A 440 -15.72 24.94 -9.98
C PRO A 440 -15.96 25.69 -11.29
N GLU A 441 -15.16 25.45 -12.32
CA GLU A 441 -15.29 26.11 -13.63
C GLU A 441 -16.25 25.38 -14.54
N THR A 442 -16.14 24.05 -14.61
CA THR A 442 -16.95 23.21 -15.50
C THR A 442 -18.20 22.65 -14.85
N ASN A 443 -18.30 22.74 -13.52
CA ASN A 443 -19.33 22.10 -12.69
C ASN A 443 -19.43 20.58 -12.93
N GLN A 444 -18.36 19.97 -13.45
CA GLN A 444 -18.28 18.53 -13.68
C GLN A 444 -17.92 17.80 -12.37
N THR A 445 -18.50 16.64 -12.17
CA THR A 445 -18.06 15.73 -11.12
C THR A 445 -16.78 15.05 -11.59
N VAL A 446 -15.70 15.28 -10.86
CA VAL A 446 -14.39 14.69 -11.12
C VAL A 446 -14.10 13.64 -10.06
N ILE A 447 -13.69 12.45 -10.50
CA ILE A 447 -13.21 11.38 -9.64
C ILE A 447 -11.71 11.20 -9.85
N ALA A 448 -10.98 11.05 -8.76
CA ALA A 448 -9.53 10.85 -8.78
C ALA A 448 -9.14 9.54 -8.10
N GLY A 449 -8.11 8.88 -8.59
CA GLY A 449 -7.64 7.58 -8.11
C GLY A 449 -6.16 7.35 -8.36
N MET A 450 -5.67 6.19 -7.92
CA MET A 450 -4.25 5.84 -7.93
C MET A 450 -3.70 5.44 -9.30
N GLY A 451 -4.57 5.02 -10.23
CA GLY A 451 -4.19 4.60 -11.56
C GLY A 451 -5.40 4.33 -12.46
N GLU A 452 -5.11 4.03 -13.73
CA GLU A 452 -6.14 3.77 -14.75
C GLU A 452 -7.00 2.55 -14.38
N LEU A 453 -6.35 1.47 -13.95
CA LEU A 453 -7.04 0.25 -13.55
C LEU A 453 -7.92 0.49 -12.31
N HIS A 454 -7.44 1.27 -11.35
CA HIS A 454 -8.21 1.63 -10.16
C HIS A 454 -9.51 2.36 -10.54
N LEU A 455 -9.42 3.42 -11.35
CA LEU A 455 -10.60 4.17 -11.80
C LEU A 455 -11.55 3.33 -12.66
N ASP A 456 -11.01 2.48 -13.54
CA ASP A 456 -11.83 1.58 -14.37
C ASP A 456 -12.64 0.60 -13.50
N ILE A 457 -12.03 0.06 -12.45
CA ILE A 457 -12.73 -0.83 -11.49
C ILE A 457 -13.85 -0.09 -10.77
N LEU A 458 -13.58 1.12 -10.27
CA LEU A 458 -14.56 1.93 -9.55
C LEU A 458 -15.74 2.32 -10.47
N VAL A 459 -15.46 2.71 -11.71
CA VAL A 459 -16.49 2.99 -12.73
C VAL A 459 -17.32 1.75 -13.03
N ASN A 460 -16.70 0.60 -13.20
CA ASN A 460 -17.41 -0.66 -13.40
C ASN A 460 -18.27 -1.04 -12.18
N ARG A 461 -17.81 -0.77 -10.95
CA ARG A 461 -18.59 -0.95 -9.73
C ARG A 461 -19.80 -0.03 -9.70
N MET A 462 -19.65 1.24 -10.06
CA MET A 462 -20.78 2.17 -10.18
C MET A 462 -21.85 1.63 -11.15
N LEU A 463 -21.43 1.10 -12.30
CA LEU A 463 -22.35 0.53 -13.28
C LEU A 463 -23.02 -0.76 -12.78
N ARG A 464 -22.26 -1.72 -12.24
CA ARG A 464 -22.74 -3.06 -11.90
C ARG A 464 -23.47 -3.12 -10.57
N GLU A 465 -22.93 -2.51 -9.52
CA GLU A 465 -23.47 -2.58 -8.15
C GLU A 465 -24.58 -1.53 -7.94
N PHE A 466 -24.31 -0.29 -8.36
CA PHE A 466 -25.22 0.84 -8.13
C PHE A 466 -26.16 1.13 -9.29
N LYS A 467 -26.00 0.46 -10.44
CA LYS A 467 -26.81 0.65 -11.65
C LYS A 467 -26.83 2.11 -12.13
N VAL A 468 -25.66 2.76 -12.11
CA VAL A 468 -25.46 4.13 -12.59
C VAL A 468 -24.99 4.09 -14.04
N GLU A 469 -25.74 4.75 -14.93
CA GLU A 469 -25.26 5.01 -16.29
C GLU A 469 -24.60 6.40 -16.36
N ALA A 470 -23.32 6.42 -16.67
CA ALA A 470 -22.53 7.64 -16.78
C ALA A 470 -21.65 7.63 -18.02
N ASN A 471 -21.37 8.82 -18.54
CA ASN A 471 -20.29 9.05 -19.50
C ASN A 471 -19.01 9.35 -18.73
N ILE A 472 -17.92 8.72 -19.15
CA ILE A 472 -16.61 8.94 -18.56
C ILE A 472 -15.80 9.80 -19.52
N GLY A 473 -15.28 10.91 -19.02
CA GLY A 473 -14.37 11.77 -19.77
C GLY A 473 -12.96 11.19 -19.88
N ALA A 474 -12.13 11.76 -20.73
CA ALA A 474 -10.72 11.36 -20.78
C ALA A 474 -10.05 11.58 -19.41
N PRO A 475 -9.15 10.70 -19.00
CA PRO A 475 -8.38 10.89 -17.78
C PRO A 475 -7.66 12.24 -17.79
N GLN A 476 -7.69 12.94 -16.67
CA GLN A 476 -6.95 14.17 -16.50
C GLN A 476 -5.71 13.92 -15.65
N VAL A 477 -4.60 14.52 -16.07
CA VAL A 477 -3.33 14.42 -15.36
C VAL A 477 -3.28 15.47 -14.25
N ALA A 478 -2.91 15.05 -13.04
CA ALA A 478 -2.71 15.97 -11.93
C ALA A 478 -1.37 16.70 -12.07
N TYR A 479 -1.35 17.72 -12.92
CA TYR A 479 -0.21 18.63 -13.03
C TYR A 479 0.02 19.39 -11.72
N ARG A 480 1.25 19.89 -11.53
CA ARG A 480 1.62 20.76 -10.41
C ARG A 480 2.34 21.99 -10.99
N GLU A 481 2.44 23.01 -10.16
CA GLU A 481 3.25 24.19 -10.47
C GLU A 481 4.41 24.25 -9.48
N THR A 482 5.54 24.82 -9.90
CA THR A 482 6.64 25.21 -9.00
C THR A 482 7.36 26.42 -9.57
N VAL A 483 8.37 26.90 -8.85
CA VAL A 483 9.19 28.04 -9.27
C VAL A 483 10.65 27.67 -9.36
N LEU A 484 11.38 28.30 -10.30
CA LEU A 484 12.79 27.95 -10.53
C LEU A 484 13.78 28.87 -9.81
N LYS A 485 13.34 30.04 -9.35
CA LYS A 485 14.23 31.03 -8.73
C LYS A 485 13.51 31.82 -7.64
N PRO A 486 14.24 32.37 -6.67
CA PRO A 486 13.64 33.23 -5.65
C PRO A 486 13.12 34.54 -6.26
N ALA A 487 12.03 35.03 -5.69
CA ALA A 487 11.48 36.34 -6.01
C ALA A 487 10.86 37.01 -4.79
N LYS A 488 10.93 38.33 -4.77
CA LYS A 488 10.26 39.17 -3.75
C LYS A 488 9.05 39.82 -4.38
N ALA A 489 7.99 39.93 -3.59
CA ALA A 489 6.80 40.65 -4.00
C ALA A 489 6.11 41.30 -2.80
N GLU A 490 5.27 42.26 -3.11
CA GLU A 490 4.48 43.01 -2.15
C GLU A 490 2.99 42.84 -2.48
N GLY A 491 2.21 42.49 -1.48
CA GLY A 491 0.74 42.38 -1.59
C GLY A 491 0.11 43.49 -0.79
N LYS A 492 -0.62 44.42 -1.47
CA LYS A 492 -1.27 45.52 -0.82
C LYS A 492 -2.73 45.61 -1.19
N PHE A 493 -3.60 45.36 -0.22
CA PHE A 493 -5.04 45.42 -0.39
C PHE A 493 -5.60 46.64 0.33
N ILE A 494 -6.16 47.56 -0.43
CA ILE A 494 -6.80 48.76 0.09
C ILE A 494 -8.19 48.87 -0.55
N ARG A 495 -9.21 48.96 0.27
CA ARG A 495 -10.59 49.20 -0.18
C ARG A 495 -11.27 50.22 0.74
N GLN A 496 -11.73 51.33 0.17
CA GLN A 496 -12.58 52.32 0.84
C GLN A 496 -13.95 52.29 0.22
N SER A 497 -14.98 51.89 0.98
CA SER A 497 -16.37 51.93 0.57
C SER A 497 -17.18 52.50 1.73
N GLY A 498 -17.45 53.81 1.71
CA GLY A 498 -18.44 54.50 2.52
C GLY A 498 -18.63 54.07 3.98
N GLY A 499 -17.55 53.93 4.75
CA GLY A 499 -17.54 53.47 6.14
C GLY A 499 -16.13 53.05 6.57
N LYS A 500 -16.01 52.00 7.39
CA LYS A 500 -14.72 51.40 7.80
C LYS A 500 -14.01 50.84 6.55
N GLY A 501 -12.78 51.32 6.28
CA GLY A 501 -11.95 50.86 5.20
C GLY A 501 -11.43 49.45 5.45
N GLN A 502 -10.75 48.87 4.45
CA GLN A 502 -10.01 47.62 4.59
C GLN A 502 -8.57 47.87 4.14
N PHE A 503 -7.61 47.47 4.97
CA PHE A 503 -6.18 47.63 4.72
C PHE A 503 -5.41 46.36 5.11
N GLY A 504 -4.60 45.81 4.19
CA GLY A 504 -3.64 44.75 4.44
C GLY A 504 -2.42 44.93 3.54
N HIS A 505 -1.23 44.83 4.10
CA HIS A 505 0.01 44.98 3.35
C HIS A 505 1.06 44.00 3.86
N VAL A 506 1.61 43.20 2.99
CA VAL A 506 2.64 42.18 3.26
C VAL A 506 3.75 42.23 2.21
N VAL A 507 4.98 42.01 2.64
CA VAL A 507 6.16 41.86 1.78
C VAL A 507 6.71 40.46 2.00
N ILE A 508 6.84 39.70 0.95
CA ILE A 508 7.28 38.31 1.00
C ILE A 508 8.49 38.04 0.12
N GLU A 509 9.19 37.00 0.46
CA GLU A 509 10.16 36.31 -0.42
C GLU A 509 9.68 34.89 -0.63
N LEU A 510 9.55 34.50 -1.90
CA LEU A 510 9.21 33.16 -2.32
C LEU A 510 10.46 32.54 -2.93
N GLU A 511 10.80 31.34 -2.51
CA GLU A 511 11.95 30.60 -3.01
C GLU A 511 11.57 29.14 -3.28
N PRO A 512 12.23 28.46 -4.25
CA PRO A 512 12.07 27.00 -4.39
C PRO A 512 12.50 26.29 -3.11
N ALA A 513 11.80 25.22 -2.76
CA ALA A 513 12.12 24.37 -1.64
C ALA A 513 12.52 22.96 -2.13
N GLU A 514 12.85 22.06 -1.21
CA GLU A 514 13.24 20.69 -1.56
C GLU A 514 12.04 19.93 -2.12
N GLU A 515 12.30 19.01 -3.05
CA GLU A 515 11.27 18.16 -3.64
C GLU A 515 10.50 17.39 -2.55
N GLY A 516 9.17 17.48 -2.61
CA GLY A 516 8.29 16.85 -1.63
C GLY A 516 8.05 17.66 -0.35
N SER A 517 8.63 18.85 -0.19
CA SER A 517 8.39 19.72 0.99
C SER A 517 7.02 20.41 0.96
N GLY A 518 6.40 20.49 -0.21
CA GLY A 518 5.08 21.09 -0.39
C GLY A 518 5.09 22.61 -0.19
N PHE A 519 4.31 23.12 0.75
CA PHE A 519 4.23 24.54 1.09
C PHE A 519 4.85 24.78 2.47
N GLU A 520 5.93 25.55 2.52
CA GLU A 520 6.56 25.99 3.76
C GLU A 520 6.32 27.47 4.01
N PHE A 521 6.00 27.84 5.25
CA PHE A 521 5.84 29.24 5.67
C PHE A 521 6.78 29.60 6.82
N VAL A 522 7.44 30.73 6.69
CA VAL A 522 8.31 31.29 7.72
C VAL A 522 8.00 32.77 7.92
N SER A 523 7.77 33.20 9.15
CA SER A 523 7.64 34.63 9.48
C SER A 523 8.94 35.17 10.05
N LYS A 524 9.47 36.25 9.44
CA LYS A 524 10.62 37.00 9.90
C LYS A 524 10.23 38.41 10.35
N ILE A 525 8.97 38.61 10.73
CA ILE A 525 8.47 39.93 11.21
C ILE A 525 9.18 40.31 12.50
N VAL A 526 9.80 41.48 12.50
CA VAL A 526 10.49 42.07 13.64
C VAL A 526 9.91 43.46 13.95
N GLY A 527 9.80 43.81 15.23
CA GLY A 527 9.37 45.12 15.64
C GLY A 527 7.86 45.40 15.53
N GLY A 528 7.03 44.40 15.22
CA GLY A 528 5.57 44.57 15.22
C GLY A 528 5.02 45.29 13.99
N SER A 529 5.72 45.30 12.87
CA SER A 529 5.24 45.87 11.59
C SER A 529 3.91 45.28 11.13
N ILE A 530 3.67 44.02 11.49
CA ILE A 530 2.37 43.34 11.37
C ILE A 530 1.99 42.77 12.75
N PRO A 531 0.82 43.06 13.30
CA PRO A 531 0.30 42.44 14.51
C PRO A 531 0.21 40.92 14.37
N LYS A 532 0.51 40.16 15.44
CA LYS A 532 0.54 38.70 15.42
C LYS A 532 -0.76 38.08 14.95
N GLU A 533 -1.90 38.71 15.26
CA GLU A 533 -3.24 38.27 14.87
C GLU A 533 -3.46 38.24 13.33
N PHE A 534 -2.69 39.01 12.55
CA PHE A 534 -2.82 39.08 11.10
C PHE A 534 -1.82 38.17 10.35
N ILE A 535 -0.82 37.62 11.04
CA ILE A 535 0.18 36.72 10.40
C ILE A 535 -0.48 35.42 9.92
N GLY A 536 -1.31 34.78 10.78
CA GLY A 536 -2.05 33.57 10.41
C GLY A 536 -3.00 33.76 9.23
N PRO A 537 -3.86 34.79 9.21
CA PRO A 537 -4.68 35.14 8.05
C PRO A 537 -3.88 35.38 6.77
N ALA A 538 -2.73 36.07 6.86
CA ALA A 538 -1.86 36.27 5.69
C ALA A 538 -1.30 34.96 5.17
N GLU A 539 -0.78 34.09 6.06
CA GLU A 539 -0.33 32.73 5.72
C GLU A 539 -1.44 31.92 5.05
N GLN A 540 -2.65 31.93 5.61
CA GLN A 540 -3.80 31.23 5.03
C GLN A 540 -4.09 31.72 3.61
N GLY A 541 -4.06 33.03 3.37
CA GLY A 541 -4.27 33.60 2.04
C GLY A 541 -3.17 33.21 1.05
N MET A 542 -1.92 33.09 1.50
CA MET A 542 -0.80 32.62 0.71
C MET A 542 -0.97 31.14 0.35
N LYS A 543 -1.30 30.31 1.33
CA LYS A 543 -1.52 28.87 1.16
C LYS A 543 -2.67 28.57 0.20
N GLU A 544 -3.82 29.21 0.38
CA GLU A 544 -4.97 29.03 -0.52
C GLU A 544 -4.67 29.47 -1.96
N ALA A 545 -3.83 30.51 -2.15
CA ALA A 545 -3.39 30.93 -3.47
C ALA A 545 -2.48 29.88 -4.12
N CYS A 546 -1.59 29.24 -3.34
CA CYS A 546 -0.75 28.15 -3.82
C CYS A 546 -1.61 26.91 -4.17
N GLU A 547 -2.57 26.56 -3.32
CA GLU A 547 -3.48 25.43 -3.57
C GLU A 547 -4.35 25.63 -4.82
N SER A 548 -4.73 26.86 -5.13
CA SER A 548 -5.54 27.21 -6.31
C SER A 548 -4.74 27.24 -7.60
N GLY A 549 -3.39 27.28 -7.51
CA GLY A 549 -2.50 27.49 -8.64
C GLY A 549 -2.52 28.91 -9.21
N ILE A 550 -1.46 29.27 -9.93
CA ILE A 550 -1.24 30.64 -10.38
C ILE A 550 -0.91 30.70 -11.86
N LEU A 551 -0.12 29.76 -12.37
CA LEU A 551 0.28 29.69 -13.76
C LEU A 551 -0.82 29.12 -14.66
N ALA A 552 -1.35 27.96 -14.27
CA ALA A 552 -2.34 27.19 -15.03
C ALA A 552 -3.51 26.67 -14.17
N GLY A 553 -3.59 27.04 -12.90
CA GLY A 553 -4.64 26.59 -11.99
C GLY A 553 -4.34 25.23 -11.33
N TYR A 554 -3.10 24.78 -11.34
CA TYR A 554 -2.68 23.57 -10.63
C TYR A 554 -1.95 23.93 -9.33
N PRO A 555 -2.08 23.10 -8.28
CA PRO A 555 -1.42 23.39 -7.00
C PRO A 555 0.07 23.66 -7.15
N LEU A 556 0.53 24.77 -6.55
CA LEU A 556 1.94 25.11 -6.46
C LEU A 556 2.56 24.34 -5.28
N ILE A 557 3.64 23.61 -5.57
CA ILE A 557 4.34 22.76 -4.60
C ILE A 557 5.83 23.11 -4.52
N ASP A 558 6.46 22.63 -3.48
CA ASP A 558 7.91 22.71 -3.23
C ASP A 558 8.39 24.16 -3.24
N VAL A 559 7.67 24.98 -2.46
CA VAL A 559 7.94 26.40 -2.31
C VAL A 559 7.99 26.81 -0.84
N LYS A 560 8.89 27.71 -0.53
CA LYS A 560 8.99 28.34 0.78
C LYS A 560 8.68 29.80 0.67
N VAL A 561 7.70 30.24 1.46
CA VAL A 561 7.30 31.64 1.55
C VAL A 561 7.77 32.24 2.86
N THR A 562 8.61 33.24 2.78
CA THR A 562 9.09 33.99 3.94
C THR A 562 8.40 35.34 3.99
N LEU A 563 7.62 35.58 5.05
CA LEU A 563 7.04 36.89 5.32
C LEU A 563 8.11 37.79 5.95
N LEU A 564 8.55 38.79 5.19
CA LEU A 564 9.68 39.67 5.55
C LEU A 564 9.25 40.93 6.30
N ASP A 565 8.19 41.59 5.80
CA ASP A 565 7.75 42.90 6.33
C ASP A 565 6.28 43.14 5.92
N GLY A 566 5.76 44.25 6.33
CA GLY A 566 4.43 44.73 5.99
C GLY A 566 4.05 45.97 6.75
N SER A 567 2.81 46.38 6.63
CA SER A 567 2.26 47.49 7.44
C SER A 567 0.78 47.24 7.72
N TYR A 568 0.30 47.86 8.78
CA TYR A 568 -1.09 47.83 9.19
C TYR A 568 -1.64 49.22 9.45
N HIS A 569 -2.94 49.35 9.52
CA HIS A 569 -3.65 50.56 9.86
C HIS A 569 -4.54 50.25 11.07
N ASP A 570 -4.42 51.07 12.13
CA ASP A 570 -5.07 50.78 13.43
C ASP A 570 -6.59 50.62 13.36
N VAL A 571 -7.26 51.24 12.37
CA VAL A 571 -8.73 51.23 12.21
C VAL A 571 -9.19 50.30 11.07
N ASP A 572 -8.45 50.30 9.97
CA ASP A 572 -8.91 49.67 8.71
C ASP A 572 -8.30 48.28 8.47
N SER A 573 -7.34 47.81 9.27
CA SER A 573 -6.80 46.47 9.14
C SER A 573 -7.77 45.44 9.65
N SER A 574 -7.83 44.33 8.92
CA SER A 574 -8.67 43.16 9.21
C SER A 574 -8.02 41.87 8.74
N GLU A 575 -8.40 40.73 9.35
CA GLU A 575 -7.95 39.40 8.95
C GLU A 575 -8.19 39.15 7.47
N MET A 576 -9.38 39.51 6.96
CA MET A 576 -9.74 39.35 5.55
C MET A 576 -8.82 40.19 4.63
N ALA A 577 -8.46 41.43 5.02
CA ALA A 577 -7.59 42.28 4.23
C ALA A 577 -6.17 41.67 4.14
N PHE A 578 -5.64 41.11 5.24
CA PHE A 578 -4.34 40.44 5.24
C PHE A 578 -4.36 39.13 4.50
N LYS A 579 -5.45 38.37 4.56
CA LYS A 579 -5.66 37.16 3.73
C LYS A 579 -5.59 37.50 2.25
N ILE A 580 -6.29 38.55 1.80
CA ILE A 580 -6.26 38.98 0.40
C ILE A 580 -4.87 39.51 0.03
N ALA A 581 -4.24 40.32 0.89
CA ALA A 581 -2.89 40.84 0.67
C ALA A 581 -1.86 39.69 0.51
N GLY A 582 -1.95 38.64 1.37
CA GLY A 582 -1.12 37.44 1.25
C GLY A 582 -1.30 36.73 -0.07
N SER A 583 -2.54 36.51 -0.51
CA SER A 583 -2.85 35.93 -1.81
C SER A 583 -2.29 36.76 -2.97
N MET A 584 -2.41 38.08 -2.92
CA MET A 584 -1.87 39.00 -3.94
C MET A 584 -0.34 38.91 -4.02
N ALA A 585 0.34 38.94 -2.86
CA ALA A 585 1.79 38.88 -2.79
C ALA A 585 2.34 37.59 -3.39
N VAL A 586 1.76 36.44 -3.07
CA VAL A 586 2.17 35.14 -3.61
C VAL A 586 1.95 35.09 -5.13
N LYS A 587 0.81 35.54 -5.62
CA LYS A 587 0.52 35.56 -7.07
C LYS A 587 1.57 36.36 -7.85
N GLU A 588 1.94 37.52 -7.32
CA GLU A 588 2.98 38.36 -7.93
C GLU A 588 4.38 37.73 -7.81
N ALA A 589 4.72 37.20 -6.64
CA ALA A 589 6.00 36.54 -6.41
C ALA A 589 6.21 35.34 -7.35
N VAL A 590 5.20 34.49 -7.49
CA VAL A 590 5.26 33.31 -8.39
C VAL A 590 5.50 33.73 -9.84
N MET A 591 4.78 34.73 -10.33
CA MET A 591 4.97 35.19 -11.73
C MET A 591 6.38 35.74 -11.97
N ASN A 592 7.00 36.35 -10.96
CA ASN A 592 8.37 36.85 -11.00
C ASN A 592 9.44 35.77 -10.79
N ALA A 593 9.06 34.62 -10.18
CA ALA A 593 9.95 33.52 -9.81
C ALA A 593 10.18 32.49 -10.93
N SER A 594 9.78 32.78 -12.16
CA SER A 594 9.82 31.85 -13.31
C SER A 594 9.06 30.56 -13.01
N PRO A 595 7.73 30.63 -12.93
CA PRO A 595 6.91 29.46 -12.67
C PRO A 595 6.97 28.48 -13.84
N VAL A 596 7.00 27.20 -13.51
CA VAL A 596 6.97 26.07 -14.46
C VAL A 596 5.87 25.10 -14.09
N LEU A 597 5.38 24.38 -15.10
CA LEU A 597 4.42 23.30 -14.93
C LEU A 597 5.18 21.99 -14.75
N LEU A 598 4.73 21.17 -13.81
CA LEU A 598 5.26 19.85 -13.55
C LEU A 598 4.24 18.79 -13.97
N GLU A 599 4.73 17.70 -14.56
CA GLU A 599 3.94 16.52 -14.91
C GLU A 599 4.40 15.29 -14.11
N PRO A 600 3.47 14.39 -13.74
CA PRO A 600 3.83 13.16 -13.04
C PRO A 600 4.50 12.19 -14.03
N MET A 601 5.72 11.77 -13.69
CA MET A 601 6.48 10.75 -14.40
C MET A 601 6.21 9.39 -13.81
N MET A 602 5.97 8.42 -14.66
CA MET A 602 5.76 7.03 -14.29
C MET A 602 7.02 6.22 -14.61
N LYS A 603 7.46 5.42 -13.64
CA LYS A 603 8.43 4.35 -13.89
C LYS A 603 7.65 3.20 -14.52
N VAL A 604 7.95 2.92 -15.77
CA VAL A 604 7.28 1.91 -16.59
C VAL A 604 8.24 0.77 -16.84
N GLU A 605 7.84 -0.44 -16.54
CA GLU A 605 8.56 -1.66 -16.88
C GLU A 605 7.71 -2.46 -17.84
N VAL A 606 8.26 -2.72 -19.02
CA VAL A 606 7.60 -3.47 -20.08
C VAL A 606 8.29 -4.81 -20.26
N GLU A 607 7.52 -5.87 -20.22
CA GLU A 607 7.97 -7.24 -20.49
C GLU A 607 7.40 -7.71 -21.83
N ALA A 608 8.25 -8.08 -22.76
CA ALA A 608 7.84 -8.60 -24.05
C ALA A 608 8.87 -9.59 -24.59
N PRO A 609 8.49 -10.52 -25.51
CA PRO A 609 9.45 -11.36 -26.23
C PRO A 609 10.46 -10.50 -26.98
N GLU A 610 11.71 -10.98 -27.09
CA GLU A 610 12.82 -10.26 -27.71
C GLU A 610 12.51 -9.78 -29.14
N ASP A 611 11.70 -10.54 -29.88
CA ASP A 611 11.26 -10.19 -31.25
C ASP A 611 10.51 -8.84 -31.32
N PHE A 612 9.91 -8.36 -30.23
CA PHE A 612 9.13 -7.11 -30.16
C PHE A 612 9.89 -5.94 -29.51
N LEU A 613 11.16 -6.15 -29.15
CA LEU A 613 11.95 -5.12 -28.44
C LEU A 613 11.99 -3.80 -29.21
N GLY A 614 12.18 -3.84 -30.52
CA GLY A 614 12.22 -2.64 -31.36
C GLY A 614 10.90 -1.85 -31.33
N ASP A 615 9.78 -2.55 -31.39
CA ASP A 615 8.45 -1.94 -31.35
C ASP A 615 8.15 -1.33 -29.97
N VAL A 616 8.54 -2.03 -28.89
CA VAL A 616 8.39 -1.55 -27.50
C VAL A 616 9.21 -0.28 -27.29
N MET A 617 10.49 -0.30 -27.64
CA MET A 617 11.38 0.87 -27.49
C MET A 617 10.92 2.04 -28.34
N GLY A 618 10.49 1.78 -29.59
CA GLY A 618 9.96 2.79 -30.48
C GLY A 618 8.70 3.45 -29.91
N ASP A 619 7.82 2.67 -29.32
CA ASP A 619 6.59 3.16 -28.70
C ASP A 619 6.88 4.01 -27.45
N LEU A 620 7.70 3.52 -26.54
CA LEU A 620 8.09 4.27 -25.33
C LEU A 620 8.76 5.60 -25.68
N ASN A 621 9.67 5.62 -26.67
CA ASN A 621 10.29 6.84 -27.14
C ASN A 621 9.25 7.81 -27.76
N SER A 622 8.28 7.32 -28.53
CA SER A 622 7.21 8.16 -29.11
C SER A 622 6.34 8.81 -28.03
N ARG A 623 6.27 8.21 -26.83
CA ARG A 623 5.56 8.69 -25.65
C ARG A 623 6.43 9.55 -24.73
N ARG A 624 7.49 10.15 -25.24
CA ARG A 624 8.45 10.95 -24.47
C ARG A 624 9.15 10.16 -23.35
N GLY A 625 9.21 8.84 -23.49
CA GLY A 625 9.84 7.96 -22.51
C GLY A 625 11.35 8.05 -22.53
N HIS A 626 11.97 8.04 -21.35
CA HIS A 626 13.40 7.90 -21.16
C HIS A 626 13.72 6.47 -20.74
N ILE A 627 14.36 5.70 -21.63
CA ILE A 627 14.76 4.32 -21.33
C ILE A 627 15.94 4.37 -20.36
N GLU A 628 15.75 3.78 -19.17
CA GLU A 628 16.76 3.72 -18.11
C GLU A 628 17.59 2.44 -18.15
N GLY A 629 17.02 1.36 -18.64
CA GLY A 629 17.70 0.08 -18.73
C GLY A 629 16.92 -0.96 -19.51
N MET A 630 17.63 -1.98 -19.95
CA MET A 630 17.03 -3.16 -20.56
C MET A 630 17.83 -4.39 -20.20
N GLY A 631 17.14 -5.52 -20.10
CA GLY A 631 17.72 -6.83 -19.89
C GLY A 631 16.90 -7.89 -20.61
N THR A 632 17.55 -8.91 -21.15
CA THR A 632 16.87 -10.06 -21.72
C THR A 632 17.18 -11.28 -20.89
N GLU A 633 16.13 -11.97 -20.44
CA GLU A 633 16.21 -13.15 -19.63
C GLU A 633 15.23 -14.18 -20.19
N ASP A 634 15.72 -15.39 -20.49
CA ASP A 634 14.91 -16.50 -21.00
C ASP A 634 14.01 -16.16 -22.23
N GLY A 635 14.51 -15.28 -23.12
CA GLY A 635 13.76 -14.85 -24.32
C GLY A 635 12.66 -13.80 -24.03
N VAL A 636 12.56 -13.33 -22.80
CA VAL A 636 11.72 -12.20 -22.41
C VAL A 636 12.61 -10.99 -22.16
N THR A 637 12.31 -9.90 -22.84
CA THR A 637 13.01 -8.63 -22.64
C THR A 637 12.22 -7.75 -21.69
N LYS A 638 12.93 -7.23 -20.68
CA LYS A 638 12.45 -6.18 -19.77
C LYS A 638 13.03 -4.85 -20.18
N VAL A 639 12.16 -3.87 -20.37
CA VAL A 639 12.54 -2.49 -20.68
C VAL A 639 12.03 -1.58 -19.57
N ALA A 640 12.95 -0.97 -18.83
CA ALA A 640 12.63 0.02 -17.81
C ALA A 640 12.73 1.42 -18.43
N SER A 641 11.70 2.24 -18.24
CA SER A 641 11.61 3.58 -18.79
C SER A 641 10.87 4.52 -17.85
N LYS A 642 11.20 5.82 -17.87
CA LYS A 642 10.38 6.87 -17.29
C LYS A 642 9.54 7.53 -18.36
N VAL A 643 8.23 7.56 -18.19
CA VAL A 643 7.28 8.09 -19.19
C VAL A 643 6.28 9.02 -18.49
N PRO A 644 5.95 10.19 -19.08
CA PRO A 644 4.89 11.03 -18.53
C PRO A 644 3.56 10.31 -18.49
N LEU A 645 2.80 10.43 -17.40
CA LEU A 645 1.49 9.79 -17.23
C LEU A 645 0.53 10.18 -18.37
N ALA A 646 0.60 11.43 -18.85
CA ALA A 646 -0.21 11.91 -19.97
C ALA A 646 -0.09 11.06 -21.24
N GLU A 647 1.08 10.45 -21.47
CA GLU A 647 1.37 9.64 -22.66
C GLU A 647 1.07 8.14 -22.43
N MET A 648 0.72 7.74 -21.21
CA MET A 648 0.48 6.34 -20.89
C MET A 648 -0.97 5.89 -21.05
N PHE A 649 -1.90 6.83 -21.24
CA PHE A 649 -3.29 6.46 -21.46
C PHE A 649 -3.46 5.61 -22.72
N GLY A 650 -4.18 4.48 -22.56
CA GLY A 650 -4.37 3.50 -23.63
C GLY A 650 -3.18 2.58 -23.91
N TYR A 651 -2.06 2.74 -23.18
CA TYR A 651 -0.85 1.95 -23.43
C TYR A 651 -1.07 0.43 -23.30
N ALA A 652 -1.95 0.00 -22.41
CA ALA A 652 -2.32 -1.42 -22.24
C ALA A 652 -2.83 -2.04 -23.57
N THR A 653 -3.62 -1.29 -24.31
CA THR A 653 -4.13 -1.71 -25.63
C THR A 653 -3.02 -1.70 -26.68
N ASP A 654 -2.20 -0.66 -26.68
CA ASP A 654 -1.15 -0.49 -27.67
C ASP A 654 -0.05 -1.56 -27.52
N ILE A 655 0.39 -1.84 -26.29
CA ILE A 655 1.41 -2.88 -26.05
C ILE A 655 0.88 -4.28 -26.43
N ARG A 656 -0.36 -4.59 -26.11
CA ARG A 656 -0.98 -5.87 -26.50
C ARG A 656 -1.07 -6.00 -28.02
N SER A 657 -1.48 -4.93 -28.71
CA SER A 657 -1.55 -4.91 -30.17
C SER A 657 -0.19 -5.13 -30.81
N LYS A 658 0.84 -4.41 -30.35
CA LYS A 658 2.21 -4.46 -30.88
C LYS A 658 2.92 -5.78 -30.60
N THR A 659 2.62 -6.42 -29.48
CA THR A 659 3.24 -7.67 -29.04
C THR A 659 2.38 -8.91 -29.29
N GLN A 660 1.30 -8.78 -30.07
CA GLN A 660 0.34 -9.88 -30.34
C GLN A 660 -0.21 -10.50 -29.04
N GLY A 661 -0.49 -9.68 -28.04
CA GLY A 661 -1.01 -10.10 -26.74
C GLY A 661 0.03 -10.68 -25.79
N ARG A 662 1.30 -10.72 -26.14
CA ARG A 662 2.39 -11.34 -25.35
C ARG A 662 3.14 -10.34 -24.46
N GLY A 663 2.94 -9.03 -24.66
CA GLY A 663 3.55 -8.00 -23.82
C GLY A 663 2.70 -7.64 -22.62
N SER A 664 3.35 -7.43 -21.50
CA SER A 664 2.78 -6.88 -20.29
C SER A 664 3.56 -5.64 -19.85
N PHE A 665 2.95 -4.80 -19.03
CA PHE A 665 3.65 -3.69 -18.42
C PHE A 665 3.12 -3.45 -17.01
N SER A 666 3.99 -2.86 -16.21
CA SER A 666 3.63 -2.24 -14.94
C SER A 666 4.09 -0.79 -14.96
N MET A 667 3.38 0.06 -14.24
CA MET A 667 3.80 1.45 -14.05
C MET A 667 3.53 1.89 -12.62
N GLU A 668 4.44 2.69 -12.10
CA GLU A 668 4.32 3.29 -10.78
C GLU A 668 4.71 4.76 -10.86
N PHE A 669 4.11 5.57 -9.96
CA PHE A 669 4.51 6.97 -9.86
C PHE A 669 5.99 7.04 -9.42
N SER A 670 6.79 7.85 -10.13
CA SER A 670 8.19 8.07 -9.81
C SER A 670 8.39 9.42 -9.12
N GLN A 671 8.17 10.50 -9.87
CA GLN A 671 8.42 11.86 -9.41
C GLN A 671 7.67 12.85 -10.31
N TYR A 672 7.68 14.13 -9.96
CA TYR A 672 7.26 15.21 -10.85
C TYR A 672 8.47 15.75 -11.63
N GLU A 673 8.31 16.01 -12.91
CA GLU A 673 9.35 16.63 -13.76
C GLU A 673 8.77 17.81 -14.53
N GLU A 674 9.64 18.74 -14.94
CA GLU A 674 9.24 19.93 -15.70
C GLU A 674 8.66 19.54 -17.07
N VAL A 675 7.48 20.03 -17.35
CA VAL A 675 6.82 19.83 -18.66
C VAL A 675 7.58 20.58 -19.77
N PRO A 676 7.89 19.94 -20.90
CA PRO A 676 8.51 20.63 -22.04
C PRO A 676 7.73 21.88 -22.45
N ARG A 677 8.42 22.97 -22.76
CA ARG A 677 7.83 24.30 -22.94
C ARG A 677 6.66 24.34 -23.94
N ASN A 678 6.79 23.63 -25.06
CA ASN A 678 5.74 23.55 -26.09
C ASN A 678 4.47 22.85 -25.58
N VAL A 679 4.61 21.83 -24.73
CA VAL A 679 3.49 21.10 -24.11
C VAL A 679 2.87 21.96 -23.01
N ALA A 680 3.71 22.58 -22.16
CA ALA A 680 3.25 23.46 -21.09
C ALA A 680 2.43 24.64 -21.63
N GLU A 681 2.88 25.30 -22.72
CA GLU A 681 2.14 26.40 -23.37
C GLU A 681 0.74 25.95 -23.83
N ALA A 682 0.62 24.74 -24.39
CA ALA A 682 -0.67 24.18 -24.80
C ALA A 682 -1.61 23.91 -23.61
N ILE A 683 -1.08 23.35 -22.52
CA ILE A 683 -1.83 23.06 -21.29
C ILE A 683 -2.33 24.37 -20.63
N ILE A 684 -1.44 25.36 -20.51
CA ILE A 684 -1.77 26.67 -19.94
C ILE A 684 -2.84 27.38 -20.77
N ALA A 685 -2.72 27.35 -22.12
CA ALA A 685 -3.71 27.96 -23.01
C ALA A 685 -5.09 27.31 -22.88
N ARG A 686 -5.13 25.98 -22.81
CA ARG A 686 -6.37 25.22 -22.62
C ARG A 686 -7.05 25.57 -21.30
N ASN A 687 -6.32 25.64 -20.20
CA ASN A 687 -6.89 25.93 -18.89
C ASN A 687 -7.33 27.40 -18.73
N LYS A 688 -6.70 28.33 -19.44
CA LYS A 688 -7.12 29.76 -19.46
C LYS A 688 -8.30 30.04 -20.40
N GLY A 689 -8.89 29.01 -21.02
CA GLY A 689 -10.04 29.18 -21.93
C GLY A 689 -9.73 29.84 -23.26
N ASN A 690 -8.45 29.85 -23.67
CA ASN A 690 -7.95 30.45 -24.92
C ASN A 690 -7.68 29.40 -26.03
N ALA A 691 -8.24 28.20 -25.92
CA ALA A 691 -8.08 27.13 -26.90
C ALA A 691 -9.32 27.00 -27.81
#